data_b04b8af581ccb118ca69f48f97ff4c4f
#
_entry.id   b04b8af581ccb118ca69f48f97ff4c4f
#
_cell.length_a   1.000
_cell.length_b   1.000
_cell.length_c   1.000
_cell.angle_alpha   90.00
_cell.angle_beta   90.00
_cell.angle_gamma   90.00
#
_symmetry.space_group_name_H-M   'P 1'
#
loop_
_entity.id
_entity.type
_entity.pdbx_description
1 polymer ?
#
loop_
_entity_poly.entity_id
_entity_poly.type
_entity_poly.pdbx_seq_one_letter_code
_entity_poly.pdbx_strand_id
1 'polypeptide(L)'
;MKNNKIFNRTFKVSLVAAALGLVNSALAADVACNSSGVTITGQSGGVLNQCSINPTSPTNDPEWGFLSAVTMTNSSGQLNNVNASLSIPANRHHSFAVMNITNSTTEINGGTYSITNPNNADANGYLFELNNSTVTMHNSKVLMGDNNQDSILEAFALNQKSKLTLNNVNVTSNNDSSIFVYEAENQARPELIVNNSNVSIPQGGIITLRSGVGEVINSHFSATFNNSTINGGMLASGENVRFNDTESITENIQLTFNNSTVSGVTTTDRNSVLNLNLNNSNWTTKAFTDEDGVVQTTSLTNLALNNGVVNLANDNYQGIIVRGNLTGSGTFNLNTNIAENKSDKIVVKGTAEGNHKIGVTNQGANVADGKVTLVETNGGNAAFSLTNPNNRVDLGAYQYFLTKEGNNWVLANSKNAVTPTPPVAPVTPSKQVVTPSKPEVTPSTPVVTPSNPVVPPAVLPSAPLLSDLANAQVSLRQAQLLLVEDDLSGIHQRLGEVKNGEKGNVWVRNVNSRQKLAALSTGESETSGFKQNVHSLQVGADAAVTDNLRVGGFVGRSQANVDFNGYYGDGKVRSNSVGLYAAYLADNGIYVDNIVKYSRLHANSDLTEKRHYNAYTISSELGKRFSLANDWTITPQAQIAWTHISSQGNEDSLSS
;
A
#
# COMPACT_ATOMS: atom_id res chain seq x y z
N MET A 1 27.02 41.21 24.01
CA MET A 1 26.33 41.80 22.85
C MET A 1 26.34 40.78 21.73
N LYS A 2 25.32 40.01 21.52
CA LYS A 2 25.06 39.18 20.36
C LYS A 2 23.58 39.20 20.05
N ASN A 3 23.26 39.81 18.91
CA ASN A 3 21.90 39.99 18.42
C ASN A 3 21.33 38.64 17.92
N ASN A 4 20.25 38.20 18.51
CA ASN A 4 19.36 37.17 17.98
C ASN A 4 18.39 37.82 16.98
N LYS A 5 18.48 37.48 15.72
CA LYS A 5 17.45 37.78 14.72
C LYS A 5 16.39 36.68 14.75
N ILE A 6 15.23 37.04 15.26
CA ILE A 6 14.00 36.25 15.19
C ILE A 6 13.44 36.46 13.78
N PHE A 7 13.29 35.36 13.03
CA PHE A 7 12.57 35.35 11.75
C PHE A 7 11.06 35.32 12.00
N ASN A 8 10.42 36.48 11.87
CA ASN A 8 8.97 36.56 11.77
C ASN A 8 8.53 36.09 10.38
N ARG A 9 7.91 34.91 10.28
CA ARG A 9 7.10 34.52 9.14
C ARG A 9 5.72 35.14 9.28
N THR A 10 5.49 36.20 8.53
CA THR A 10 4.17 36.83 8.41
C THR A 10 3.26 35.91 7.58
N PHE A 11 2.29 35.29 8.22
CA PHE A 11 1.14 34.70 7.55
C PHE A 11 0.31 35.84 6.95
N LYS A 12 0.24 35.94 5.64
CA LYS A 12 -0.76 36.77 4.96
C LYS A 12 -2.11 36.06 5.03
N VAL A 13 -2.90 36.40 6.04
CA VAL A 13 -4.34 36.16 6.03
C VAL A 13 -4.91 37.12 5.01
N SER A 14 -5.41 36.60 3.89
CA SER A 14 -6.15 37.38 2.91
C SER A 14 -7.51 37.71 3.51
N LEU A 15 -7.62 38.88 4.13
CA LEU A 15 -8.89 39.42 4.54
C LEU A 15 -9.61 39.87 3.28
N VAL A 16 -10.54 39.06 2.77
CA VAL A 16 -11.52 39.55 1.81
C VAL A 16 -12.43 40.49 2.57
N ALA A 17 -12.16 41.75 2.39
CA ALA A 17 -13.08 42.80 2.84
C ALA A 17 -14.39 42.63 2.07
N ALA A 18 -15.40 42.06 2.74
CA ALA A 18 -16.75 42.15 2.26
C ALA A 18 -17.13 43.64 2.25
N ALA A 19 -17.32 44.24 1.07
CA ALA A 19 -17.93 45.53 0.91
C ALA A 19 -19.33 45.44 1.51
N LEU A 20 -19.50 45.96 2.73
CA LEU A 20 -20.80 46.26 3.31
C LEU A 20 -21.42 47.36 2.45
N GLY A 21 -22.11 46.98 1.39
CA GLY A 21 -23.16 47.82 0.83
C GLY A 21 -24.21 48.01 1.95
N LEU A 22 -24.43 49.23 2.37
CA LEU A 22 -25.59 49.62 3.14
C LEU A 22 -26.85 49.29 2.33
N VAL A 23 -27.29 48.03 2.43
CA VAL A 23 -28.63 47.63 2.07
C VAL A 23 -29.48 47.93 3.28
N ASN A 24 -30.51 48.76 3.09
CA ASN A 24 -31.59 48.98 4.05
C ASN A 24 -31.90 47.61 4.68
N SER A 25 -31.70 47.50 6.00
CA SER A 25 -32.16 46.35 6.76
C SER A 25 -33.69 46.34 6.71
N ALA A 26 -34.26 45.72 5.67
CA ALA A 26 -35.60 45.20 5.79
C ALA A 26 -35.53 44.28 7.02
N LEU A 27 -36.27 44.54 8.06
CA LEU A 27 -36.43 43.67 9.21
C LEU A 27 -36.76 42.29 8.65
N ALA A 28 -35.96 41.27 9.02
CA ALA A 28 -36.20 39.92 8.63
C ALA A 28 -37.65 39.58 9.00
N ALA A 29 -38.46 39.18 8.01
CA ALA A 29 -39.85 38.85 8.24
C ALA A 29 -39.91 37.48 8.89
N ASP A 30 -40.42 37.39 10.12
CA ASP A 30 -40.68 36.09 10.75
C ASP A 30 -41.72 35.33 9.94
N VAL A 31 -41.33 34.15 9.50
CA VAL A 31 -42.21 33.20 8.82
C VAL A 31 -42.95 32.37 9.85
N ALA A 32 -44.29 32.36 9.78
CA ALA A 32 -45.09 31.57 10.73
C ALA A 32 -44.83 30.06 10.57
N CYS A 33 -44.56 29.40 11.68
CA CYS A 33 -44.44 27.94 11.72
C CYS A 33 -45.84 27.31 11.50
N ASN A 34 -45.89 26.40 10.51
CA ASN A 34 -47.08 25.59 10.25
C ASN A 34 -46.66 24.13 10.13
N SER A 35 -47.15 23.27 11.00
CA SER A 35 -46.84 21.84 11.02
C SER A 35 -47.29 21.08 9.79
N SER A 36 -48.30 21.62 9.06
CA SER A 36 -48.86 21.02 7.85
C SER A 36 -48.16 21.46 6.57
N GLY A 37 -47.16 22.30 6.67
CA GLY A 37 -46.32 22.79 5.55
C GLY A 37 -46.13 24.32 5.60
N VAL A 38 -45.00 24.76 5.14
CA VAL A 38 -44.59 26.18 5.06
C VAL A 38 -44.27 26.55 3.63
N THR A 39 -44.86 27.64 3.15
CA THR A 39 -44.61 28.21 1.83
C THR A 39 -44.04 29.61 1.96
N ILE A 40 -42.89 29.87 1.31
CA ILE A 40 -42.19 31.15 1.28
C ILE A 40 -42.05 31.56 -0.19
N THR A 41 -42.79 32.60 -0.61
CA THR A 41 -42.79 33.01 -2.02
C THR A 41 -42.57 34.50 -2.14
N GLY A 42 -41.61 34.91 -3.00
CA GLY A 42 -41.33 36.31 -3.29
C GLY A 42 -40.81 37.12 -2.09
N GLN A 43 -40.31 36.46 -1.02
CA GLN A 43 -39.84 37.10 0.22
C GLN A 43 -38.32 37.31 0.17
N SER A 44 -37.87 38.44 0.71
CA SER A 44 -36.47 38.72 0.93
C SER A 44 -36.18 38.72 2.43
N GLY A 45 -35.30 37.86 2.90
CA GLY A 45 -34.86 37.76 4.29
C GLY A 45 -35.89 37.12 5.21
N GLY A 46 -36.75 36.19 4.73
CA GLY A 46 -37.66 35.44 5.59
C GLY A 46 -36.92 34.54 6.59
N VAL A 47 -37.36 34.54 7.87
CA VAL A 47 -36.76 33.71 8.92
C VAL A 47 -37.77 32.74 9.51
N LEU A 48 -37.49 31.45 9.49
CA LEU A 48 -38.27 30.42 10.14
C LEU A 48 -37.48 29.82 11.31
N ASN A 49 -37.99 29.98 12.51
CA ASN A 49 -37.30 29.59 13.74
C ASN A 49 -38.02 28.44 14.46
N GLN A 50 -37.27 27.44 14.94
CA GLN A 50 -37.71 26.37 15.86
C GLN A 50 -39.04 25.73 15.44
N CYS A 51 -39.17 25.31 14.19
CA CYS A 51 -40.39 24.79 13.64
C CYS A 51 -40.28 23.26 13.41
N SER A 52 -41.36 22.53 13.71
CA SER A 52 -41.47 21.11 13.34
C SER A 52 -42.58 20.97 12.32
N ILE A 53 -42.21 20.44 11.14
CA ILE A 53 -43.09 20.35 9.97
C ILE A 53 -43.20 18.89 9.55
N ASN A 54 -44.41 18.36 9.53
CA ASN A 54 -44.69 17.00 9.11
C ASN A 54 -46.05 16.96 8.43
N PRO A 55 -46.14 17.39 7.16
CA PRO A 55 -47.38 17.40 6.43
C PRO A 55 -47.89 15.98 6.23
N THR A 56 -49.19 15.80 6.48
CA THR A 56 -49.90 14.58 6.13
C THR A 56 -50.65 14.80 4.84
N SER A 57 -50.52 13.87 3.89
CA SER A 57 -51.25 13.97 2.64
C SER A 57 -52.77 13.98 2.92
N PRO A 58 -53.53 14.94 2.36
CA PRO A 58 -54.98 14.94 2.47
C PRO A 58 -55.56 13.65 1.83
N THR A 59 -56.54 13.08 2.47
CA THR A 59 -57.18 11.82 1.99
C THR A 59 -57.91 11.96 0.65
N ASN A 60 -58.11 13.19 0.15
CA ASN A 60 -58.87 13.52 -1.06
C ASN A 60 -58.06 14.23 -2.15
N ASP A 61 -56.73 14.13 -2.14
CA ASP A 61 -55.90 14.73 -3.17
C ASP A 61 -55.99 13.97 -4.50
N PRO A 62 -56.02 14.66 -5.65
CA PRO A 62 -56.01 14.00 -6.96
C PRO A 62 -54.78 13.10 -7.11
N GLU A 63 -54.90 12.06 -7.88
CA GLU A 63 -53.96 10.95 -8.09
C GLU A 63 -52.55 11.38 -8.51
N TRP A 64 -52.36 12.66 -8.85
CA TRP A 64 -51.11 13.30 -9.29
C TRP A 64 -50.89 14.64 -8.57
N GLY A 65 -50.19 14.64 -7.47
CA GLY A 65 -49.87 15.84 -6.71
C GLY A 65 -48.42 15.86 -6.23
N PHE A 66 -47.88 17.05 -6.01
CA PHE A 66 -46.56 17.26 -5.38
C PHE A 66 -46.78 17.67 -3.91
N LEU A 67 -46.19 16.94 -2.98
CA LEU A 67 -46.28 17.27 -1.55
C LEU A 67 -44.90 17.71 -1.03
N SER A 68 -44.86 18.89 -0.38
CA SER A 68 -43.65 19.41 0.23
C SER A 68 -43.88 19.86 1.66
N ALA A 69 -42.89 19.62 2.54
CA ALA A 69 -42.95 20.17 3.89
C ALA A 69 -42.57 21.66 3.90
N VAL A 70 -41.56 22.07 3.13
CA VAL A 70 -41.21 23.46 2.95
C VAL A 70 -41.05 23.77 1.45
N THR A 71 -41.79 24.72 0.95
CA THR A 71 -41.65 25.24 -0.42
C THR A 71 -41.10 26.65 -0.37
N MET A 72 -40.00 26.91 -1.11
CA MET A 72 -39.39 28.23 -1.19
C MET A 72 -39.21 28.63 -2.67
N THR A 73 -39.84 29.71 -3.09
CA THR A 73 -39.82 30.14 -4.51
C THR A 73 -39.48 31.62 -4.61
N ASN A 74 -38.53 31.97 -5.49
CA ASN A 74 -38.07 33.34 -5.75
C ASN A 74 -37.81 34.13 -4.46
N SER A 75 -37.17 33.49 -3.47
CA SER A 75 -37.05 34.01 -2.13
C SER A 75 -35.62 33.90 -1.58
N SER A 76 -35.35 34.65 -0.52
CA SER A 76 -34.18 34.45 0.32
C SER A 76 -34.58 34.34 1.79
N GLY A 77 -33.86 33.52 2.59
CA GLY A 77 -34.20 33.36 3.98
C GLY A 77 -33.30 32.43 4.78
N GLN A 78 -33.66 32.29 6.05
CA GLN A 78 -32.95 31.42 6.99
C GLN A 78 -33.92 30.47 7.68
N LEU A 79 -33.49 29.25 7.90
CA LEU A 79 -34.17 28.23 8.67
C LEU A 79 -33.30 27.87 9.87
N ASN A 80 -33.75 28.19 11.08
CA ASN A 80 -32.98 27.96 12.29
C ASN A 80 -33.64 26.89 13.18
N ASN A 81 -32.94 25.77 13.37
CA ASN A 81 -33.42 24.62 14.15
C ASN A 81 -34.79 24.11 13.65
N VAL A 82 -34.98 24.01 12.36
CA VAL A 82 -36.20 23.50 11.73
C VAL A 82 -36.08 21.99 11.56
N ASN A 83 -37.08 21.27 12.05
CA ASN A 83 -37.21 19.84 11.79
C ASN A 83 -38.31 19.63 10.75
N ALA A 84 -37.98 19.04 9.62
CA ALA A 84 -38.94 18.76 8.56
C ALA A 84 -38.89 17.28 8.15
N SER A 85 -40.03 16.65 8.10
CA SER A 85 -40.14 15.22 7.77
C SER A 85 -41.31 14.94 6.85
N LEU A 86 -41.18 13.93 6.00
CA LEU A 86 -42.22 13.36 5.20
C LEU A 86 -42.27 11.85 5.39
N SER A 87 -43.48 11.32 5.58
CA SER A 87 -43.76 9.89 5.51
C SER A 87 -44.61 9.64 4.28
N ILE A 88 -44.10 8.85 3.33
CA ILE A 88 -44.80 8.55 2.07
C ILE A 88 -46.04 7.68 2.36
N PRO A 89 -47.23 8.12 1.96
CA PRO A 89 -48.44 7.36 2.21
C PRO A 89 -48.57 6.14 1.27
N ALA A 90 -49.26 5.09 1.73
CA ALA A 90 -49.53 3.90 0.94
C ALA A 90 -50.34 4.20 -0.33
N ASN A 91 -50.09 3.48 -1.40
CA ASN A 91 -50.86 3.46 -2.65
C ASN A 91 -50.92 4.79 -3.43
N ARG A 92 -49.82 5.56 -3.46
CA ARG A 92 -49.78 6.79 -4.22
C ARG A 92 -48.52 6.90 -5.10
N HIS A 93 -48.76 7.21 -6.38
CA HIS A 93 -47.72 7.55 -7.36
C HIS A 93 -47.49 9.08 -7.37
N HIS A 94 -46.74 9.62 -6.42
CA HIS A 94 -46.52 11.05 -6.31
C HIS A 94 -45.04 11.38 -6.17
N SER A 95 -44.68 12.59 -6.57
CA SER A 95 -43.38 13.16 -6.23
C SER A 95 -43.44 13.90 -4.89
N PHE A 96 -42.49 13.64 -4.03
CA PHE A 96 -42.40 14.19 -2.68
C PHE A 96 -41.09 14.93 -2.51
N ALA A 97 -41.11 16.09 -1.83
CA ALA A 97 -39.89 16.73 -1.38
C ALA A 97 -40.05 17.29 0.03
N VAL A 98 -39.15 16.99 0.94
CA VAL A 98 -39.16 17.63 2.25
C VAL A 98 -38.92 19.13 2.08
N MET A 99 -37.95 19.50 1.25
CA MET A 99 -37.62 20.88 0.90
C MET A 99 -37.64 21.05 -0.61
N ASN A 100 -38.55 21.87 -1.17
CA ASN A 100 -38.55 22.28 -2.57
C ASN A 100 -38.11 23.75 -2.67
N ILE A 101 -36.96 23.99 -3.29
CA ILE A 101 -36.31 25.30 -3.32
C ILE A 101 -36.03 25.71 -4.77
N THR A 102 -36.78 26.71 -5.27
CA THR A 102 -36.70 27.15 -6.66
C THR A 102 -36.32 28.64 -6.72
N ASN A 103 -35.31 28.98 -7.55
CA ASN A 103 -34.81 30.34 -7.77
C ASN A 103 -34.56 31.09 -6.45
N SER A 104 -34.03 30.40 -5.43
CA SER A 104 -33.97 30.90 -4.06
C SER A 104 -32.60 30.75 -3.44
N THR A 105 -32.35 31.54 -2.37
CA THR A 105 -31.13 31.43 -1.56
C THR A 105 -31.50 31.19 -0.12
N THR A 106 -31.01 30.10 0.47
CA THR A 106 -31.40 29.67 1.80
C THR A 106 -30.18 29.31 2.65
N GLU A 107 -30.16 29.78 3.89
CA GLU A 107 -29.24 29.35 4.93
C GLU A 107 -30.00 28.49 5.94
N ILE A 108 -29.49 27.30 6.24
CA ILE A 108 -30.12 26.33 7.15
C ILE A 108 -29.16 26.11 8.31
N ASN A 109 -29.59 26.45 9.53
CA ASN A 109 -28.81 26.37 10.74
C ASN A 109 -29.41 25.37 11.72
N GLY A 110 -28.87 24.15 11.77
CA GLY A 110 -29.36 23.06 12.61
C GLY A 110 -30.63 22.40 12.08
N GLY A 111 -31.19 21.52 12.89
CA GLY A 111 -32.40 20.77 12.57
C GLY A 111 -32.16 19.40 11.96
N THR A 112 -33.27 18.66 11.81
CA THR A 112 -33.30 17.31 11.25
C THR A 112 -34.27 17.27 10.07
N TYR A 113 -33.80 16.72 8.96
CA TYR A 113 -34.58 16.56 7.73
C TYR A 113 -34.65 15.09 7.40
N SER A 114 -35.86 14.55 7.24
CA SER A 114 -36.06 13.12 7.03
C SER A 114 -37.17 12.79 6.05
N ILE A 115 -36.97 11.71 5.28
CA ILE A 115 -38.00 11.10 4.44
C ILE A 115 -38.04 9.60 4.73
N THR A 116 -39.23 9.04 4.79
CA THR A 116 -39.44 7.60 4.98
C THR A 116 -40.54 7.07 4.07
N ASN A 117 -40.40 5.82 3.63
CA ASN A 117 -41.41 5.11 2.85
C ASN A 117 -41.87 3.82 3.56
N PRO A 118 -42.58 3.94 4.70
CA PRO A 118 -42.91 2.79 5.54
C PRO A 118 -43.93 1.83 4.89
N ASN A 119 -44.62 2.25 3.84
CA ASN A 119 -45.67 1.50 3.17
C ASN A 119 -45.21 0.91 1.84
N ASN A 120 -43.93 1.01 1.49
CA ASN A 120 -43.40 0.54 0.22
C ASN A 120 -44.19 1.05 -1.00
N ALA A 121 -44.57 2.33 -0.96
CA ALA A 121 -45.28 2.95 -2.07
C ALA A 121 -44.32 3.14 -3.25
N ASP A 122 -44.79 2.95 -4.47
CA ASP A 122 -44.06 3.33 -5.67
C ASP A 122 -44.09 4.86 -5.79
N ALA A 123 -43.01 5.50 -5.33
CA ALA A 123 -42.94 6.94 -5.23
C ALA A 123 -41.50 7.45 -5.40
N ASN A 124 -41.36 8.61 -6.04
CA ASN A 124 -40.11 9.36 -6.11
C ASN A 124 -40.10 10.40 -5.00
N GLY A 125 -39.07 10.38 -4.14
CA GLY A 125 -38.99 11.28 -3.01
C GLY A 125 -37.60 11.93 -2.88
N TYR A 126 -37.62 13.23 -2.63
CA TYR A 126 -36.43 14.04 -2.37
C TYR A 126 -36.43 14.57 -0.95
N LEU A 127 -35.29 14.59 -0.28
CA LEU A 127 -35.17 15.42 0.90
C LEU A 127 -35.04 16.88 0.51
N PHE A 128 -34.16 17.19 -0.43
CA PHE A 128 -33.97 18.53 -0.96
C PHE A 128 -33.99 18.51 -2.48
N GLU A 129 -34.94 19.20 -3.07
CA GLU A 129 -34.99 19.46 -4.49
C GLU A 129 -34.62 20.93 -4.75
N LEU A 130 -33.48 21.16 -5.39
CA LEU A 130 -32.92 22.46 -5.67
C LEU A 130 -32.99 22.76 -7.17
N ASN A 131 -33.77 23.77 -7.55
CA ASN A 131 -33.90 24.24 -8.92
C ASN A 131 -33.34 25.66 -9.02
N ASN A 132 -32.19 25.84 -9.70
CA ASN A 132 -31.50 27.13 -9.86
C ASN A 132 -31.34 27.89 -8.52
N SER A 133 -30.97 27.18 -7.45
CA SER A 133 -31.00 27.69 -6.08
C SER A 133 -29.67 27.52 -5.35
N THR A 134 -29.44 28.34 -4.33
CA THR A 134 -28.25 28.26 -3.47
C THR A 134 -28.67 27.91 -2.04
N VAL A 135 -28.18 26.79 -1.52
CA VAL A 135 -28.42 26.35 -0.15
C VAL A 135 -27.13 26.17 0.59
N THR A 136 -27.02 26.77 1.76
CA THR A 136 -25.93 26.52 2.71
C THR A 136 -26.50 25.94 4.00
N MET A 137 -26.05 24.73 4.37
CA MET A 137 -26.54 24.00 5.53
C MET A 137 -25.44 23.88 6.58
N HIS A 138 -25.77 24.14 7.84
CA HIS A 138 -24.87 24.06 8.97
C HIS A 138 -25.44 23.17 10.08
N ASN A 139 -24.58 22.34 10.69
CA ASN A 139 -24.87 21.58 11.93
C ASN A 139 -26.18 20.80 11.88
N SER A 140 -26.55 20.24 10.76
CA SER A 140 -27.83 19.59 10.51
C SER A 140 -27.70 18.07 10.35
N LYS A 141 -28.83 17.38 10.46
CA LYS A 141 -28.94 15.94 10.16
C LYS A 141 -29.88 15.72 9.00
N VAL A 142 -29.48 14.86 8.08
CA VAL A 142 -30.25 14.43 6.90
C VAL A 142 -30.37 12.93 6.93
N LEU A 143 -31.59 12.41 7.01
CA LEU A 143 -31.88 11.00 7.23
C LEU A 143 -32.80 10.48 6.14
N MET A 144 -32.36 9.49 5.38
CA MET A 144 -33.23 8.72 4.51
C MET A 144 -33.55 7.39 5.20
N GLY A 145 -34.84 7.12 5.35
CA GLY A 145 -35.33 5.86 5.93
C GLY A 145 -35.20 4.68 4.98
N ASP A 146 -35.60 3.53 5.45
CA ASP A 146 -35.61 2.31 4.67
C ASP A 146 -36.44 2.49 3.40
N ASN A 147 -35.96 1.93 2.30
CA ASN A 147 -36.57 1.97 1.00
C ASN A 147 -36.95 0.54 0.56
N ASN A 148 -38.03 0.45 -0.19
CA ASN A 148 -38.36 -0.78 -0.91
C ASN A 148 -37.85 -0.67 -2.36
N GLN A 149 -37.64 -1.80 -3.02
CA GLN A 149 -37.06 -1.91 -4.36
C GLN A 149 -37.77 -1.11 -5.47
N ASP A 150 -39.00 -0.65 -5.24
CA ASP A 150 -39.79 0.05 -6.26
C ASP A 150 -39.86 1.58 -6.08
N SER A 151 -39.17 2.15 -5.07
CA SER A 151 -39.18 3.59 -4.80
C SER A 151 -37.80 4.21 -4.81
N ILE A 152 -37.67 5.40 -5.37
CA ILE A 152 -36.43 6.15 -5.44
C ILE A 152 -36.48 7.26 -4.39
N LEU A 153 -35.67 7.12 -3.33
CA LEU A 153 -35.48 8.16 -2.33
C LEU A 153 -34.07 8.77 -2.49
N GLU A 154 -34.01 10.05 -2.69
CA GLU A 154 -32.77 10.79 -2.90
C GLU A 154 -32.63 11.92 -1.88
N ALA A 155 -31.42 12.16 -1.37
CA ALA A 155 -31.25 13.22 -0.38
C ALA A 155 -31.25 14.60 -1.02
N PHE A 156 -30.45 14.82 -2.06
CA PHE A 156 -30.32 16.14 -2.69
C PHE A 156 -30.36 16.00 -4.21
N ALA A 157 -31.39 16.58 -4.82
CA ALA A 157 -31.44 16.78 -6.26
C ALA A 157 -30.94 18.20 -6.59
N LEU A 158 -29.87 18.31 -7.38
CA LEU A 158 -29.24 19.56 -7.76
C LEU A 158 -29.47 19.81 -9.26
N ASN A 159 -30.42 20.66 -9.58
CA ASN A 159 -30.82 20.92 -10.96
C ASN A 159 -30.28 22.28 -11.45
N GLN A 160 -30.00 22.38 -12.73
CA GLN A 160 -29.55 23.60 -13.43
C GLN A 160 -28.25 24.19 -12.89
N LYS A 161 -28.29 25.36 -12.25
CA LYS A 161 -27.13 26.07 -11.66
C LYS A 161 -27.17 26.06 -10.14
N SER A 162 -27.78 25.05 -9.56
CA SER A 162 -27.92 24.95 -8.10
C SER A 162 -26.57 24.76 -7.42
N LYS A 163 -26.44 25.38 -6.24
CA LYS A 163 -25.26 25.27 -5.39
C LYS A 163 -25.66 24.79 -4.00
N LEU A 164 -25.05 23.69 -3.54
CA LEU A 164 -25.23 23.17 -2.20
C LEU A 164 -23.92 23.21 -1.43
N THR A 165 -23.95 23.79 -0.22
CA THR A 165 -22.83 23.77 0.71
C THR A 165 -23.26 23.13 2.02
N LEU A 166 -22.58 22.07 2.43
CA LEU A 166 -22.79 21.37 3.70
C LEU A 166 -21.62 21.64 4.64
N ASN A 167 -21.89 22.16 5.84
CA ASN A 167 -20.89 22.45 6.85
C ASN A 167 -21.25 21.73 8.17
N ASN A 168 -20.46 20.73 8.56
CA ASN A 168 -20.71 19.95 9.76
C ASN A 168 -22.10 19.25 9.72
N VAL A 169 -22.41 18.62 8.59
CA VAL A 169 -23.70 17.93 8.35
C VAL A 169 -23.49 16.43 8.38
N ASN A 170 -24.40 15.71 9.00
CA ASN A 170 -24.45 14.27 8.97
C ASN A 170 -25.57 13.80 8.04
N VAL A 171 -25.21 13.16 6.93
CA VAL A 171 -26.13 12.60 5.94
C VAL A 171 -26.01 11.09 6.01
N THR A 172 -27.09 10.40 6.34
CA THR A 172 -27.08 8.93 6.46
C THR A 172 -28.29 8.31 5.79
N SER A 173 -28.03 7.18 5.14
CA SER A 173 -29.03 6.29 4.57
C SER A 173 -28.58 4.84 4.65
N ASN A 174 -29.52 3.94 4.83
CA ASN A 174 -29.32 2.49 4.75
C ASN A 174 -29.95 1.88 3.48
N ASN A 175 -30.56 2.70 2.64
CA ASN A 175 -31.17 2.25 1.39
C ASN A 175 -30.12 2.16 0.25
N ASP A 176 -30.54 1.72 -0.91
CA ASP A 176 -29.76 1.52 -2.14
C ASP A 176 -29.87 2.70 -3.13
N SER A 177 -30.54 3.79 -2.75
CA SER A 177 -30.72 5.00 -3.57
C SER A 177 -29.47 5.89 -3.64
N SER A 178 -29.65 7.21 -3.82
CA SER A 178 -28.54 8.15 -4.00
C SER A 178 -28.60 9.33 -3.04
N ILE A 179 -27.42 9.82 -2.62
CA ILE A 179 -27.35 11.02 -1.79
C ILE A 179 -27.42 12.29 -2.64
N PHE A 180 -26.53 12.46 -3.59
CA PHE A 180 -26.48 13.64 -4.48
C PHE A 180 -26.81 13.21 -5.89
N VAL A 181 -27.90 13.73 -6.41
CA VAL A 181 -28.34 13.50 -7.77
C VAL A 181 -28.32 14.80 -8.53
N TYR A 182 -27.85 14.80 -9.75
CA TYR A 182 -27.96 15.94 -10.63
C TYR A 182 -28.58 15.51 -11.97
N GLU A 183 -29.43 16.39 -12.51
CA GLU A 183 -29.98 16.20 -13.84
C GLU A 183 -29.01 16.78 -14.89
N ALA A 184 -28.68 15.95 -15.87
CA ALA A 184 -27.92 16.40 -17.02
C ALA A 184 -28.86 17.18 -17.94
N GLU A 185 -28.90 18.47 -17.76
CA GLU A 185 -29.59 19.42 -18.66
C GLU A 185 -28.57 20.21 -19.45
N ASN A 186 -29.00 20.73 -20.62
CA ASN A 186 -28.16 21.57 -21.45
C ASN A 186 -27.59 22.77 -20.64
N GLN A 187 -26.26 22.88 -20.60
CA GLN A 187 -25.53 23.91 -19.85
C GLN A 187 -25.76 23.90 -18.30
N ALA A 188 -26.25 22.82 -17.72
CA ALA A 188 -26.32 22.70 -16.28
C ALA A 188 -24.91 22.77 -15.65
N ARG A 189 -24.81 23.47 -14.50
CA ARG A 189 -23.54 23.68 -13.76
C ARG A 189 -23.78 23.58 -12.26
N PRO A 190 -24.33 22.47 -11.75
CA PRO A 190 -24.50 22.34 -10.31
C PRO A 190 -23.15 22.20 -9.60
N GLU A 191 -23.10 22.78 -8.38
CA GLU A 191 -21.90 22.77 -7.53
C GLU A 191 -22.23 22.22 -6.14
N LEU A 192 -21.41 21.28 -5.67
CA LEU A 192 -21.49 20.71 -4.33
C LEU A 192 -20.21 21.00 -3.54
N ILE A 193 -20.36 21.52 -2.32
CA ILE A 193 -19.25 21.70 -1.38
C ILE A 193 -19.63 21.04 -0.05
N VAL A 194 -18.80 20.11 0.42
CA VAL A 194 -19.01 19.36 1.66
C VAL A 194 -17.82 19.57 2.59
N ASN A 195 -18.06 20.20 3.74
CA ASN A 195 -17.01 20.54 4.70
C ASN A 195 -17.26 19.88 6.04
N ASN A 196 -16.25 19.23 6.62
CA ASN A 196 -16.26 18.65 7.96
C ASN A 196 -17.50 17.78 8.22
N SER A 197 -17.94 17.03 7.22
CA SER A 197 -19.22 16.34 7.21
C SER A 197 -19.05 14.83 7.06
N ASN A 198 -20.08 14.08 7.48
CA ASN A 198 -20.16 12.65 7.27
C ASN A 198 -21.32 12.35 6.31
N VAL A 199 -21.02 11.65 5.21
CA VAL A 199 -22.01 11.22 4.20
C VAL A 199 -21.90 9.73 4.03
N SER A 200 -22.96 8.98 4.34
CA SER A 200 -22.91 7.53 4.31
C SER A 200 -24.17 6.91 3.72
N ILE A 201 -23.96 6.10 2.68
CA ILE A 201 -24.96 5.23 2.03
C ILE A 201 -24.26 3.96 1.52
N PRO A 202 -23.96 2.98 2.40
CA PRO A 202 -23.11 1.85 2.07
C PRO A 202 -23.65 0.94 0.95
N GLN A 203 -24.95 0.92 0.72
CA GLN A 203 -25.62 0.10 -0.30
C GLN A 203 -25.97 0.87 -1.57
N GLY A 204 -25.88 2.19 -1.57
CA GLY A 204 -26.29 3.05 -2.68
C GLY A 204 -25.19 3.98 -3.18
N GLY A 205 -25.58 5.01 -3.95
CA GLY A 205 -24.72 5.95 -4.62
C GLY A 205 -24.49 7.26 -3.84
N ILE A 206 -23.25 7.75 -3.82
CA ILE A 206 -22.96 9.10 -3.30
C ILE A 206 -23.37 10.16 -4.33
N ILE A 207 -22.88 10.01 -5.57
CA ILE A 207 -23.15 10.95 -6.68
C ILE A 207 -23.69 10.14 -7.84
N THR A 208 -24.89 10.45 -8.26
CA THR A 208 -25.55 9.78 -9.37
C THR A 208 -26.03 10.81 -10.38
N LEU A 209 -25.79 10.53 -11.64
CA LEU A 209 -26.38 11.26 -12.74
C LEU A 209 -27.78 10.71 -13.01
N ARG A 210 -28.74 11.62 -13.17
CA ARG A 210 -30.02 11.32 -13.80
C ARG A 210 -30.07 11.99 -15.18
N SER A 211 -30.31 11.21 -16.22
CA SER A 211 -30.47 11.80 -17.54
C SER A 211 -31.84 12.50 -17.63
N GLY A 212 -31.81 13.80 -17.96
CA GLY A 212 -33.02 14.55 -18.29
C GLY A 212 -33.62 14.12 -19.64
N VAL A 213 -34.87 14.43 -19.86
CA VAL A 213 -35.54 14.22 -21.16
C VAL A 213 -35.13 15.36 -22.09
N GLY A 214 -34.28 15.11 -23.08
CA GLY A 214 -33.88 16.08 -24.08
C GLY A 214 -32.43 15.97 -24.58
N GLU A 215 -32.05 16.81 -25.56
CA GLU A 215 -30.67 16.93 -26.02
C GLU A 215 -29.80 17.50 -24.89
N VAL A 216 -28.95 16.68 -24.28
CA VAL A 216 -27.98 17.14 -23.27
C VAL A 216 -26.66 17.41 -23.96
N ILE A 217 -26.24 18.66 -23.93
CA ILE A 217 -24.96 19.08 -24.49
C ILE A 217 -24.17 19.79 -23.39
N ASN A 218 -23.00 19.27 -23.03
CA ASN A 218 -22.04 19.89 -22.10
C ASN A 218 -22.58 20.16 -20.67
N SER A 219 -23.13 19.18 -20.01
CA SER A 219 -23.36 19.23 -18.58
C SER A 219 -22.03 19.21 -17.81
N HIS A 220 -21.94 19.95 -16.69
CA HIS A 220 -20.75 19.97 -15.84
C HIS A 220 -21.16 19.96 -14.38
N PHE A 221 -20.76 18.95 -13.67
CA PHE A 221 -20.94 18.83 -12.21
C PHE A 221 -19.61 18.95 -11.50
N SER A 222 -19.53 19.78 -10.47
CA SER A 222 -18.36 19.86 -9.61
C SER A 222 -18.70 19.58 -8.14
N ALA A 223 -17.93 18.71 -7.51
CA ALA A 223 -18.06 18.41 -6.08
C ALA A 223 -16.70 18.49 -5.38
N THR A 224 -16.68 19.21 -4.26
CA THR A 224 -15.50 19.37 -3.41
C THR A 224 -15.82 18.92 -2.00
N PHE A 225 -15.03 17.98 -1.50
CA PHE A 225 -15.16 17.43 -0.15
C PHE A 225 -13.92 17.79 0.66
N ASN A 226 -14.12 18.51 1.78
CA ASN A 226 -13.04 18.99 2.64
C ASN A 226 -13.17 18.38 4.05
N ASN A 227 -12.13 17.73 4.53
CA ASN A 227 -12.07 17.16 5.89
C ASN A 227 -13.30 16.28 6.21
N SER A 228 -13.77 15.51 5.24
CA SER A 228 -15.04 14.79 5.33
C SER A 228 -14.85 13.29 5.21
N THR A 229 -15.82 12.53 5.74
CA THR A 229 -15.91 11.08 5.58
C THR A 229 -17.06 10.74 4.66
N ILE A 230 -16.74 10.05 3.55
CA ILE A 230 -17.69 9.69 2.50
C ILE A 230 -17.68 8.17 2.36
N ASN A 231 -18.82 7.54 2.56
CA ASN A 231 -18.95 6.08 2.49
C ASN A 231 -20.15 5.70 1.63
N GLY A 232 -19.89 5.25 0.41
CA GLY A 232 -20.88 4.73 -0.53
C GLY A 232 -20.55 3.31 -0.99
N GLY A 233 -21.52 2.61 -1.53
CA GLY A 233 -21.28 1.45 -2.38
C GLY A 233 -20.69 1.94 -3.71
N MET A 234 -21.38 2.86 -4.36
CA MET A 234 -20.89 3.63 -5.49
C MET A 234 -20.50 5.04 -5.05
N LEU A 235 -19.32 5.50 -5.41
CA LEU A 235 -18.87 6.86 -5.14
C LEU A 235 -19.41 7.84 -6.19
N ALA A 236 -19.29 7.48 -7.47
CA ALA A 236 -19.86 8.27 -8.57
C ALA A 236 -20.11 7.38 -9.78
N SER A 237 -21.23 7.62 -10.44
CA SER A 237 -21.54 7.06 -11.75
C SER A 237 -21.61 8.17 -12.78
N GLY A 238 -20.84 8.01 -13.86
CA GLY A 238 -20.91 8.79 -15.07
C GLY A 238 -21.42 7.97 -16.25
N GLU A 239 -22.22 6.98 -15.99
CA GLU A 239 -22.84 6.17 -17.04
C GLU A 239 -24.04 6.90 -17.63
N ASN A 240 -24.01 6.98 -18.95
CA ASN A 240 -25.07 7.63 -19.71
C ASN A 240 -26.24 6.66 -19.90
N VAL A 241 -27.33 6.87 -19.22
CA VAL A 241 -28.58 6.15 -19.49
C VAL A 241 -29.15 6.71 -20.79
N ARG A 242 -28.94 6.00 -21.89
CA ARG A 242 -29.45 6.38 -23.19
C ARG A 242 -30.96 6.12 -23.27
N PHE A 243 -31.72 7.16 -23.52
CA PHE A 243 -33.12 6.99 -23.95
C PHE A 243 -33.26 6.78 -25.47
N ASN A 244 -32.22 7.12 -26.26
CA ASN A 244 -32.16 6.87 -27.72
C ASN A 244 -30.72 6.66 -28.19
N ASP A 245 -30.51 5.73 -29.11
CA ASP A 245 -29.19 5.33 -29.63
C ASP A 245 -28.45 6.39 -30.47
N THR A 246 -29.02 7.58 -30.68
CA THR A 246 -28.52 8.60 -31.63
C THR A 246 -27.91 9.85 -30.99
N GLU A 247 -28.02 10.05 -29.67
CA GLU A 247 -27.56 11.28 -29.03
C GLU A 247 -26.35 11.02 -28.10
N SER A 248 -25.28 11.79 -28.33
CA SER A 248 -24.09 11.76 -27.48
C SER A 248 -24.20 12.80 -26.37
N ILE A 249 -24.42 12.39 -25.14
CA ILE A 249 -24.34 13.27 -23.99
C ILE A 249 -22.87 13.32 -23.54
N THR A 250 -22.29 14.53 -23.54
CA THR A 250 -20.95 14.72 -22.94
C THR A 250 -21.12 15.29 -21.55
N GLU A 251 -20.81 14.49 -20.57
CA GLU A 251 -20.80 14.89 -19.17
C GLU A 251 -19.40 15.09 -18.66
N ASN A 252 -19.24 16.10 -17.83
CA ASN A 252 -17.98 16.38 -17.15
C ASN A 252 -18.22 16.45 -15.64
N ILE A 253 -17.77 15.41 -14.94
CA ILE A 253 -17.83 15.30 -13.50
C ILE A 253 -16.44 15.58 -12.93
N GLN A 254 -16.34 16.60 -12.10
CA GLN A 254 -15.12 16.97 -11.41
C GLN A 254 -15.26 16.71 -9.91
N LEU A 255 -14.54 15.73 -9.39
CA LEU A 255 -14.51 15.40 -7.95
C LEU A 255 -13.17 15.79 -7.34
N THR A 256 -13.21 16.49 -6.21
CA THR A 256 -12.02 16.88 -5.45
C THR A 256 -12.19 16.53 -3.98
N PHE A 257 -11.27 15.74 -3.45
CA PHE A 257 -11.22 15.36 -2.04
C PHE A 257 -9.98 15.96 -1.39
N ASN A 258 -10.19 16.76 -0.36
CA ASN A 258 -9.13 17.40 0.42
C ASN A 258 -9.17 16.89 1.86
N ASN A 259 -8.09 16.27 2.33
CA ASN A 259 -7.96 15.72 3.69
C ASN A 259 -9.15 14.82 4.08
N SER A 260 -9.67 14.04 3.15
CA SER A 260 -10.91 13.28 3.31
C SER A 260 -10.69 11.77 3.22
N THR A 261 -11.58 11.01 3.86
CA THR A 261 -11.63 9.55 3.74
C THR A 261 -12.83 9.16 2.91
N VAL A 262 -12.60 8.39 1.86
CA VAL A 262 -13.60 8.11 0.84
C VAL A 262 -13.65 6.61 0.57
N SER A 263 -14.84 6.05 0.42
CA SER A 263 -15.03 4.69 -0.05
C SER A 263 -16.17 4.58 -1.06
N GLY A 264 -16.00 3.64 -1.99
CA GLY A 264 -16.96 3.34 -3.06
C GLY A 264 -16.27 3.22 -4.42
N VAL A 265 -16.92 2.56 -5.36
CA VAL A 265 -16.47 2.42 -6.74
C VAL A 265 -16.88 3.64 -7.56
N THR A 266 -16.16 3.89 -8.65
CA THR A 266 -16.57 4.85 -9.67
C THR A 266 -16.80 4.11 -10.98
N THR A 267 -17.80 4.54 -11.77
CA THR A 267 -18.04 3.99 -13.10
C THR A 267 -18.15 5.11 -14.13
N THR A 268 -17.63 4.87 -15.32
CA THR A 268 -17.77 5.81 -16.45
C THR A 268 -17.91 5.07 -17.76
N ASP A 269 -18.70 5.63 -18.68
CA ASP A 269 -18.80 5.17 -20.05
C ASP A 269 -17.89 5.99 -21.01
N ARG A 270 -18.05 5.82 -22.32
CA ARG A 270 -17.24 6.52 -23.34
C ARG A 270 -17.60 8.00 -23.49
N ASN A 271 -18.80 8.38 -23.08
CA ASN A 271 -19.38 9.70 -23.32
C ASN A 271 -19.30 10.59 -22.07
N SER A 272 -18.79 10.06 -20.97
CA SER A 272 -18.66 10.77 -19.70
C SER A 272 -17.21 11.00 -19.34
N VAL A 273 -16.89 12.18 -18.83
CA VAL A 273 -15.58 12.54 -18.28
C VAL A 273 -15.70 12.62 -16.77
N LEU A 274 -15.08 11.69 -16.04
CA LEU A 274 -14.99 11.70 -14.59
C LEU A 274 -13.55 11.94 -14.17
N ASN A 275 -13.28 13.13 -13.65
CA ASN A 275 -11.98 13.53 -13.12
C ASN A 275 -12.01 13.46 -11.60
N LEU A 276 -11.04 12.80 -11.01
CA LEU A 276 -10.94 12.65 -9.57
C LEU A 276 -9.58 13.15 -9.07
N ASN A 277 -9.60 14.09 -8.13
CA ASN A 277 -8.43 14.64 -7.46
C ASN A 277 -8.41 14.22 -5.99
N LEU A 278 -7.34 13.58 -5.56
CA LEU A 278 -7.11 13.21 -4.16
C LEU A 278 -5.96 14.04 -3.58
N ASN A 279 -6.29 15.00 -2.72
CA ASN A 279 -5.32 15.83 -2.01
C ASN A 279 -5.25 15.40 -0.53
N ASN A 280 -4.16 14.80 -0.11
CA ASN A 280 -3.99 14.26 1.25
C ASN A 280 -5.18 13.39 1.71
N SER A 281 -5.77 12.65 0.79
CA SER A 281 -7.01 11.91 1.00
C SER A 281 -6.82 10.42 0.73
N ASN A 282 -7.64 9.61 1.41
CA ASN A 282 -7.65 8.16 1.25
C ASN A 282 -8.91 7.72 0.53
N TRP A 283 -8.77 6.98 -0.57
CA TRP A 283 -9.86 6.38 -1.29
C TRP A 283 -9.74 4.85 -1.27
N THR A 284 -10.78 4.19 -0.77
CA THR A 284 -10.90 2.73 -0.79
C THR A 284 -11.93 2.32 -1.82
N THR A 285 -11.50 1.60 -2.84
CA THR A 285 -12.40 0.99 -3.83
C THR A 285 -12.92 -0.31 -3.24
N LYS A 286 -14.22 -0.41 -3.00
CA LYS A 286 -14.85 -1.67 -2.54
C LYS A 286 -15.48 -2.38 -3.73
N ALA A 287 -15.53 -3.72 -3.69
CA ALA A 287 -16.41 -4.45 -4.58
C ALA A 287 -17.85 -3.99 -4.33
N PHE A 288 -18.53 -3.56 -5.38
CA PHE A 288 -19.92 -3.18 -5.35
C PHE A 288 -20.66 -4.03 -6.38
N THR A 289 -21.72 -4.69 -5.94
CA THR A 289 -22.60 -5.44 -6.82
C THR A 289 -23.86 -4.61 -6.98
N ASP A 290 -24.22 -4.28 -8.21
CA ASP A 290 -25.42 -3.52 -8.51
C ASP A 290 -26.70 -4.36 -8.38
N GLU A 291 -27.83 -3.74 -8.65
CA GLU A 291 -29.16 -4.37 -8.57
C GLU A 291 -29.32 -5.58 -9.53
N ASP A 292 -28.60 -5.54 -10.64
CA ASP A 292 -28.57 -6.62 -11.64
C ASP A 292 -27.62 -7.77 -11.26
N GLY A 293 -26.95 -7.69 -10.11
CA GLY A 293 -25.98 -8.67 -9.64
C GLY A 293 -24.61 -8.57 -10.31
N VAL A 294 -24.32 -7.48 -11.02
CA VAL A 294 -23.05 -7.25 -11.71
C VAL A 294 -22.04 -6.62 -10.75
N VAL A 295 -20.87 -7.24 -10.63
CA VAL A 295 -19.76 -6.66 -9.86
C VAL A 295 -19.13 -5.51 -10.66
N GLN A 296 -19.26 -4.31 -10.14
CA GLN A 296 -18.75 -3.10 -10.76
C GLN A 296 -17.25 -2.97 -10.59
N THR A 297 -16.56 -2.71 -11.70
CA THR A 297 -15.11 -2.41 -11.72
C THR A 297 -14.89 -0.91 -11.66
N THR A 298 -14.03 -0.47 -10.76
CA THR A 298 -13.69 0.95 -10.63
C THR A 298 -13.09 1.49 -11.93
N SER A 299 -13.77 2.46 -12.54
CA SER A 299 -13.29 3.17 -13.74
C SER A 299 -13.54 4.68 -13.64
N LEU A 300 -12.60 5.46 -14.19
CA LEU A 300 -12.69 6.92 -14.26
C LEU A 300 -11.87 7.43 -15.44
N THR A 301 -12.06 8.69 -15.80
CA THR A 301 -11.31 9.27 -16.93
C THR A 301 -9.90 9.68 -16.49
N ASN A 302 -9.77 10.61 -15.54
CA ASN A 302 -8.46 11.06 -15.09
C ASN A 302 -8.34 10.96 -13.56
N LEU A 303 -7.18 10.53 -13.09
CA LEU A 303 -6.83 10.46 -11.67
C LEU A 303 -5.62 11.35 -11.39
N ALA A 304 -5.81 12.34 -10.52
CA ALA A 304 -4.73 13.18 -10.03
C ALA A 304 -4.50 12.95 -8.53
N LEU A 305 -3.27 12.66 -8.16
CA LEU A 305 -2.88 12.40 -6.77
C LEU A 305 -1.92 13.48 -6.28
N ASN A 306 -2.25 14.10 -5.16
CA ASN A 306 -1.37 14.96 -4.41
C ASN A 306 -1.27 14.42 -2.98
N ASN A 307 -0.32 13.51 -2.75
CA ASN A 307 -0.21 12.73 -1.53
C ASN A 307 -1.50 11.93 -1.20
N GLY A 308 -2.24 11.53 -2.25
CA GLY A 308 -3.43 10.70 -2.15
C GLY A 308 -3.07 9.22 -2.01
N VAL A 309 -3.94 8.47 -1.33
CA VAL A 309 -3.82 7.02 -1.18
C VAL A 309 -5.02 6.34 -1.80
N VAL A 310 -4.78 5.37 -2.67
CA VAL A 310 -5.81 4.52 -3.27
C VAL A 310 -5.64 3.10 -2.75
N ASN A 311 -6.63 2.61 -2.02
CA ASN A 311 -6.64 1.25 -1.49
C ASN A 311 -7.51 0.37 -2.39
N LEU A 312 -6.87 -0.54 -3.10
CA LEU A 312 -7.55 -1.57 -3.92
C LEU A 312 -7.66 -2.91 -3.18
N ALA A 313 -7.04 -3.01 -1.99
CA ALA A 313 -6.95 -4.23 -1.20
C ALA A 313 -8.33 -4.74 -0.77
N ASN A 314 -8.96 -5.48 -1.66
CA ASN A 314 -10.21 -6.21 -1.45
C ASN A 314 -9.94 -7.72 -1.54
N ASP A 315 -10.84 -8.53 -1.00
CA ASP A 315 -10.72 -10.00 -1.02
C ASP A 315 -10.74 -10.61 -2.43
N ASN A 316 -11.28 -9.87 -3.40
CA ASN A 316 -11.28 -10.23 -4.81
C ASN A 316 -10.32 -9.31 -5.56
N TYR A 317 -9.31 -9.85 -6.25
CA TYR A 317 -8.35 -9.08 -7.03
C TYR A 317 -9.05 -8.18 -8.05
N GLN A 318 -9.15 -6.90 -7.75
CA GLN A 318 -9.82 -5.91 -8.58
C GLN A 318 -8.81 -4.96 -9.22
N GLY A 319 -9.25 -4.29 -10.27
CA GLY A 319 -8.47 -3.26 -10.93
C GLY A 319 -9.10 -1.89 -10.79
N ILE A 320 -8.28 -0.88 -10.97
CA ILE A 320 -8.73 0.49 -11.28
C ILE A 320 -8.38 0.80 -12.74
N ILE A 321 -9.37 1.24 -13.51
CA ILE A 321 -9.20 1.61 -14.91
C ILE A 321 -9.23 3.13 -15.03
N VAL A 322 -8.09 3.73 -15.28
CA VAL A 322 -7.95 5.14 -15.63
C VAL A 322 -7.93 5.24 -17.15
N ARG A 323 -9.04 5.67 -17.76
CA ARG A 323 -9.21 5.70 -19.23
C ARG A 323 -8.35 6.77 -19.91
N GLY A 324 -8.10 7.88 -19.24
CA GLY A 324 -7.19 8.95 -19.61
C GLY A 324 -5.89 8.88 -18.83
N ASN A 325 -5.56 9.94 -18.09
CA ASN A 325 -4.25 10.14 -17.51
C ASN A 325 -4.23 9.92 -15.99
N LEU A 326 -3.12 9.34 -15.50
CA LEU A 326 -2.71 9.34 -14.12
C LEU A 326 -1.63 10.40 -13.93
N THR A 327 -1.79 11.31 -12.95
CA THR A 327 -0.84 12.39 -12.71
C THR A 327 -0.53 12.62 -11.24
N GLY A 328 0.56 13.34 -10.96
CA GLY A 328 0.93 13.77 -9.61
C GLY A 328 1.75 12.75 -8.83
N SER A 329 1.49 12.60 -7.53
CA SER A 329 2.22 11.70 -6.64
C SER A 329 1.32 11.15 -5.55
N GLY A 330 1.28 9.83 -5.41
CA GLY A 330 0.45 9.16 -4.41
C GLY A 330 0.84 7.71 -4.18
N THR A 331 0.05 7.02 -3.39
CA THR A 331 0.29 5.62 -3.00
C THR A 331 -0.90 4.74 -3.41
N PHE A 332 -0.61 3.58 -3.96
CA PHE A 332 -1.59 2.53 -4.22
C PHE A 332 -1.28 1.32 -3.34
N ASN A 333 -2.29 0.81 -2.63
CA ASN A 333 -2.18 -0.41 -1.85
C ASN A 333 -2.89 -1.54 -2.59
N LEU A 334 -2.15 -2.61 -2.88
CA LEU A 334 -2.57 -3.71 -3.73
C LEU A 334 -2.42 -5.05 -3.01
N ASN A 335 -3.37 -5.96 -3.24
CA ASN A 335 -3.22 -7.37 -2.93
C ASN A 335 -2.65 -8.13 -4.12
N THR A 336 -1.85 -9.15 -3.83
CA THR A 336 -1.30 -10.06 -4.84
C THR A 336 -1.41 -11.51 -4.37
N ASN A 337 -1.52 -12.43 -5.32
CA ASN A 337 -1.21 -13.84 -5.16
C ASN A 337 -0.22 -14.22 -6.27
N ILE A 338 1.05 -14.11 -5.96
CA ILE A 338 2.13 -14.30 -6.93
C ILE A 338 2.14 -15.74 -7.47
N ALA A 339 1.81 -16.71 -6.63
CA ALA A 339 1.76 -18.13 -7.01
C ALA A 339 0.69 -18.42 -8.08
N GLU A 340 -0.42 -17.69 -8.04
CA GLU A 340 -1.53 -17.84 -8.99
C GLU A 340 -1.49 -16.80 -10.12
N ASN A 341 -0.46 -15.94 -10.15
CA ASN A 341 -0.36 -14.80 -11.07
C ASN A 341 -1.60 -13.88 -11.04
N LYS A 342 -2.12 -13.64 -9.83
CA LYS A 342 -3.26 -12.75 -9.56
C LYS A 342 -2.81 -11.51 -8.80
N SER A 343 -3.39 -10.37 -9.11
CA SER A 343 -3.18 -9.11 -8.37
C SER A 343 -4.31 -8.13 -8.57
N ASP A 344 -4.46 -7.23 -7.62
CA ASP A 344 -5.05 -5.93 -7.92
C ASP A 344 -4.20 -5.23 -8.97
N LYS A 345 -4.82 -4.47 -9.85
CA LYS A 345 -4.13 -3.90 -11.01
C LYS A 345 -4.51 -2.44 -11.25
N ILE A 346 -3.52 -1.63 -11.56
CA ILE A 346 -3.70 -0.25 -12.03
C ILE A 346 -3.55 -0.27 -13.55
N VAL A 347 -4.61 0.09 -14.27
CA VAL A 347 -4.63 0.13 -15.74
C VAL A 347 -4.84 1.56 -16.20
N VAL A 348 -3.81 2.19 -16.79
CA VAL A 348 -3.86 3.54 -17.34
C VAL A 348 -3.87 3.45 -18.86
N LYS A 349 -5.01 3.78 -19.49
CA LYS A 349 -5.16 3.71 -20.95
C LYS A 349 -4.55 4.89 -21.67
N GLY A 350 -4.39 6.04 -20.99
CA GLY A 350 -3.64 7.20 -21.45
C GLY A 350 -2.20 7.20 -20.94
N THR A 351 -1.68 8.36 -20.56
CA THR A 351 -0.32 8.51 -20.04
C THR A 351 -0.30 8.49 -18.51
N ALA A 352 0.73 7.86 -17.94
CA ALA A 352 1.02 7.94 -16.53
C ALA A 352 2.23 8.84 -16.28
N GLU A 353 2.08 9.83 -15.39
CA GLU A 353 3.12 10.79 -15.06
C GLU A 353 3.26 10.98 -13.55
N GLY A 354 4.47 11.37 -13.10
CA GLY A 354 4.77 11.65 -11.70
C GLY A 354 5.40 10.49 -10.95
N ASN A 355 5.41 10.59 -9.62
CA ASN A 355 6.10 9.62 -8.75
C ASN A 355 5.08 8.93 -7.83
N HIS A 356 4.84 7.65 -8.07
CA HIS A 356 3.87 6.88 -7.32
C HIS A 356 4.53 5.78 -6.50
N LYS A 357 3.89 5.42 -5.40
CA LYS A 357 4.32 4.32 -4.53
C LYS A 357 3.31 3.19 -4.59
N ILE A 358 3.78 1.97 -4.41
CA ILE A 358 2.93 0.78 -4.34
C ILE A 358 3.24 0.04 -3.05
N GLY A 359 2.23 -0.12 -2.20
CA GLY A 359 2.24 -1.04 -1.07
C GLY A 359 1.67 -2.39 -1.50
N VAL A 360 2.44 -3.46 -1.35
CA VAL A 360 2.02 -4.81 -1.75
C VAL A 360 1.77 -5.67 -0.52
N THR A 361 0.60 -6.30 -0.46
CA THR A 361 0.28 -7.39 0.47
C THR A 361 0.04 -8.66 -0.34
N ASN A 362 0.86 -9.69 -0.12
CA ASN A 362 0.65 -10.97 -0.79
C ASN A 362 -0.17 -11.93 0.09
N GLN A 363 -1.18 -12.56 -0.51
CA GLN A 363 -2.09 -13.50 0.15
C GLN A 363 -1.84 -14.96 -0.25
N GLY A 364 -0.94 -15.20 -1.20
CA GLY A 364 -0.67 -16.53 -1.74
C GLY A 364 0.61 -17.16 -1.21
N ALA A 365 0.88 -18.41 -1.67
CA ALA A 365 2.12 -19.12 -1.40
C ALA A 365 3.32 -18.45 -2.07
N ASN A 366 4.52 -18.74 -1.58
CA ASN A 366 5.78 -18.32 -2.19
C ASN A 366 6.18 -19.25 -3.33
N VAL A 367 6.66 -18.69 -4.44
CA VAL A 367 7.19 -19.43 -5.59
C VAL A 367 8.45 -18.75 -6.12
N ALA A 368 9.42 -19.55 -6.58
CA ALA A 368 10.70 -19.05 -7.04
C ALA A 368 10.58 -18.12 -8.28
N ASP A 369 9.76 -18.52 -9.24
CA ASP A 369 9.61 -17.84 -10.54
C ASP A 369 8.33 -17.01 -10.64
N GLY A 370 7.75 -16.63 -9.50
CA GLY A 370 6.53 -15.84 -9.46
C GLY A 370 6.70 -14.48 -10.14
N LYS A 371 5.71 -14.12 -10.96
CA LYS A 371 5.66 -12.85 -11.66
C LYS A 371 4.23 -12.37 -11.77
N VAL A 372 3.99 -11.10 -11.43
CA VAL A 372 2.66 -10.49 -11.53
C VAL A 372 2.75 -9.05 -11.98
N THR A 373 1.86 -8.64 -12.89
CA THR A 373 1.79 -7.26 -13.37
C THR A 373 0.91 -6.43 -12.44
N LEU A 374 1.46 -5.36 -11.87
CA LEU A 374 0.76 -4.45 -10.96
C LEU A 374 0.23 -3.20 -11.67
N VAL A 375 0.97 -2.70 -12.66
CA VAL A 375 0.60 -1.49 -13.41
C VAL A 375 0.74 -1.74 -14.90
N GLU A 376 -0.29 -1.41 -15.64
CA GLU A 376 -0.29 -1.35 -17.10
C GLU A 376 -0.48 0.08 -17.54
N THR A 377 0.39 0.63 -18.40
CA THR A 377 0.25 1.97 -18.94
C THR A 377 0.40 1.98 -20.45
N ASN A 378 -0.17 2.99 -21.10
CA ASN A 378 0.04 3.24 -22.52
C ASN A 378 1.23 4.18 -22.79
N GLY A 379 2.03 4.47 -21.77
CA GLY A 379 3.22 5.32 -21.82
C GLY A 379 3.24 6.38 -20.74
N GLY A 380 4.10 7.38 -20.93
CA GLY A 380 4.36 8.44 -19.96
C GLY A 380 5.67 8.22 -19.19
N ASN A 381 5.97 9.17 -18.29
CA ASN A 381 7.22 9.21 -17.55
C ASN A 381 7.05 8.83 -16.06
N ALA A 382 5.92 8.26 -15.69
CA ALA A 382 5.68 7.88 -14.30
C ALA A 382 6.75 6.92 -13.77
N ALA A 383 7.19 7.17 -12.55
CA ALA A 383 8.01 6.27 -11.77
C ALA A 383 7.17 5.62 -10.66
N PHE A 384 7.29 4.30 -10.51
CA PHE A 384 6.68 3.56 -9.42
C PHE A 384 7.77 2.93 -8.55
N SER A 385 7.57 2.95 -7.24
CA SER A 385 8.45 2.31 -6.26
C SER A 385 7.63 1.63 -5.18
N LEU A 386 8.19 0.61 -4.51
CA LEU A 386 7.51 -0.05 -3.41
C LEU A 386 7.58 0.77 -2.11
N THR A 387 6.52 0.70 -1.30
CA THR A 387 6.55 1.17 0.09
C THR A 387 7.03 0.09 1.06
N ASN A 388 7.08 -1.16 0.60
CA ASN A 388 7.56 -2.29 1.39
C ASN A 388 9.02 -2.08 1.81
N PRO A 389 9.46 -2.57 2.97
CA PRO A 389 10.82 -2.41 3.46
C PRO A 389 11.87 -2.80 2.41
N ASN A 390 12.96 -2.04 2.35
CA ASN A 390 14.04 -2.24 1.38
C ASN A 390 13.62 -2.18 -0.11
N ASN A 391 12.47 -1.57 -0.42
CA ASN A 391 11.90 -1.46 -1.77
C ASN A 391 11.73 -2.83 -2.46
N ARG A 392 11.32 -3.83 -1.69
CA ARG A 392 11.06 -5.20 -2.15
C ARG A 392 9.94 -5.86 -1.34
N VAL A 393 9.40 -6.96 -1.85
CA VAL A 393 8.45 -7.82 -1.14
C VAL A 393 9.16 -9.12 -0.78
N ASP A 394 9.32 -9.39 0.51
CA ASP A 394 9.81 -10.67 1.01
C ASP A 394 8.62 -11.60 1.23
N LEU A 395 8.65 -12.76 0.59
CA LEU A 395 7.57 -13.73 0.65
C LEU A 395 8.15 -15.14 0.85
N GLY A 396 7.96 -15.67 2.04
CA GLY A 396 8.53 -16.96 2.42
C GLY A 396 10.04 -16.99 2.16
N ALA A 397 10.46 -17.86 1.23
CA ALA A 397 11.87 -18.05 0.91
C ALA A 397 12.43 -17.04 -0.10
N TYR A 398 11.62 -16.24 -0.78
CA TYR A 398 12.04 -15.45 -1.95
C TYR A 398 11.81 -13.96 -1.81
N GLN A 399 12.57 -13.17 -2.59
CA GLN A 399 12.45 -11.73 -2.72
C GLN A 399 11.84 -11.38 -4.07
N TYR A 400 10.97 -10.37 -4.09
CA TYR A 400 10.37 -9.84 -5.31
C TYR A 400 10.59 -8.35 -5.41
N PHE A 401 10.87 -7.88 -6.61
CA PHE A 401 11.21 -6.50 -6.93
C PHE A 401 10.26 -5.94 -7.98
N LEU A 402 9.95 -4.66 -7.86
CA LEU A 402 9.18 -3.97 -8.87
C LEU A 402 10.10 -3.52 -10.00
N THR A 403 9.85 -4.01 -11.20
CA THR A 403 10.62 -3.70 -12.41
C THR A 403 9.74 -3.17 -13.50
N LYS A 404 10.28 -2.28 -14.34
CA LYS A 404 9.59 -1.80 -15.53
C LYS A 404 9.90 -2.71 -16.72
N GLU A 405 8.86 -3.27 -17.33
CA GLU A 405 8.94 -4.07 -18.56
C GLU A 405 8.11 -3.41 -19.65
N GLY A 406 8.76 -2.77 -20.60
CA GLY A 406 8.09 -1.92 -21.58
C GLY A 406 7.38 -0.76 -20.90
N ASN A 407 6.06 -0.68 -21.04
CA ASN A 407 5.21 0.31 -20.38
C ASN A 407 4.57 -0.18 -19.08
N ASN A 408 4.84 -1.43 -18.69
CA ASN A 408 4.23 -2.06 -17.54
C ASN A 408 5.20 -2.13 -16.34
N TRP A 409 4.64 -2.23 -15.14
CA TRP A 409 5.39 -2.45 -13.92
C TRP A 409 5.01 -3.80 -13.33
N VAL A 410 6.02 -4.63 -13.12
CA VAL A 410 5.89 -6.05 -12.78
C VAL A 410 6.61 -6.33 -11.48
N LEU A 411 5.98 -7.07 -10.60
CA LEU A 411 6.60 -7.62 -9.40
C LEU A 411 7.13 -9.02 -9.74
N ALA A 412 8.44 -9.23 -9.65
CA ALA A 412 9.10 -10.48 -10.00
C ALA A 412 10.34 -10.74 -9.17
N ASN A 413 10.73 -12.02 -9.01
CA ASN A 413 12.02 -12.40 -8.48
C ASN A 413 13.07 -12.22 -9.58
N SER A 414 13.92 -11.21 -9.49
CA SER A 414 14.93 -10.91 -10.51
C SER A 414 16.16 -10.24 -9.89
N LYS A 415 17.34 -10.79 -10.15
CA LYS A 415 18.62 -10.18 -9.78
C LYS A 415 18.88 -8.83 -10.45
N ASN A 416 18.32 -8.59 -11.62
CA ASN A 416 18.51 -7.33 -12.37
C ASN A 416 17.70 -6.16 -11.80
N ALA A 417 16.80 -6.44 -10.86
CA ALA A 417 15.97 -5.44 -10.20
C ALA A 417 16.68 -4.72 -9.04
N VAL A 418 17.86 -5.16 -8.64
CA VAL A 418 18.51 -4.67 -7.42
C VAL A 418 19.71 -3.81 -7.73
N THR A 419 19.50 -2.54 -7.97
CA THR A 419 20.41 -1.53 -7.45
C THR A 419 19.56 -0.34 -7.03
N PRO A 420 19.14 -0.23 -5.76
CA PRO A 420 18.74 1.06 -5.26
C PRO A 420 20.00 1.92 -5.34
N THR A 421 19.99 2.88 -6.26
CA THR A 421 20.98 3.98 -6.22
C THR A 421 20.80 4.62 -4.85
N PRO A 422 21.85 4.72 -4.01
CA PRO A 422 21.74 5.47 -2.77
C PRO A 422 21.22 6.86 -3.08
N PRO A 423 20.40 7.49 -2.22
CA PRO A 423 19.99 8.86 -2.44
C PRO A 423 21.25 9.69 -2.65
N VAL A 424 21.35 10.31 -3.83
CA VAL A 424 22.41 11.26 -4.14
C VAL A 424 22.30 12.37 -3.10
N ALA A 425 23.30 12.48 -2.24
CA ALA A 425 23.41 13.59 -1.31
C ALA A 425 23.29 14.90 -2.11
N PRO A 426 22.60 15.94 -1.59
CA PRO A 426 22.44 17.20 -2.28
C PRO A 426 23.80 17.74 -2.70
N VAL A 427 24.03 17.84 -4.00
CA VAL A 427 25.26 18.44 -4.54
C VAL A 427 25.21 19.91 -4.21
N THR A 428 26.06 20.35 -3.31
CA THR A 428 26.31 21.77 -3.06
C THR A 428 26.84 22.39 -4.36
N PRO A 429 26.28 23.48 -4.88
CA PRO A 429 26.77 24.07 -6.12
C PRO A 429 28.16 24.63 -5.90
N SER A 430 29.18 24.02 -6.52
CA SER A 430 30.51 24.57 -6.59
C SER A 430 30.50 25.75 -7.57
N LYS A 431 30.95 26.90 -7.10
CA LYS A 431 31.20 28.10 -7.89
C LYS A 431 32.19 27.78 -9.03
N GLN A 432 31.72 27.77 -10.26
CA GLN A 432 32.59 27.76 -11.43
C GLN A 432 33.27 29.15 -11.58
N VAL A 433 34.56 29.13 -11.47
CA VAL A 433 35.42 30.26 -11.93
C VAL A 433 35.61 30.06 -13.42
N VAL A 434 35.04 30.96 -14.22
CA VAL A 434 35.17 30.97 -15.66
C VAL A 434 36.45 31.73 -16.01
N THR A 435 37.44 31.04 -16.57
CA THR A 435 38.56 31.66 -17.28
C THR A 435 38.37 31.48 -18.78
N PRO A 436 38.44 32.52 -19.61
CA PRO A 436 38.24 32.39 -21.03
C PRO A 436 39.49 31.91 -21.74
N SER A 437 39.43 30.82 -22.49
CA SER A 437 40.47 30.42 -23.43
C SER A 437 39.92 30.41 -24.87
N LYS A 438 40.76 30.93 -25.75
CA LYS A 438 40.67 31.24 -27.18
C LYS A 438 40.41 29.99 -28.03
N PRO A 439 39.64 30.10 -29.14
CA PRO A 439 39.35 28.97 -30.02
C PRO A 439 40.50 28.68 -30.99
N GLU A 440 40.87 27.42 -31.10
CA GLU A 440 41.71 26.90 -32.19
C GLU A 440 40.92 25.84 -32.97
N VAL A 441 40.70 26.09 -34.24
CA VAL A 441 39.97 25.25 -35.18
C VAL A 441 40.97 24.41 -35.96
N THR A 442 40.86 23.09 -35.88
CA THR A 442 41.48 22.20 -36.87
C THR A 442 40.46 21.12 -37.30
N PRO A 443 40.23 20.92 -38.59
CA PRO A 443 39.27 19.93 -39.08
C PRO A 443 39.92 18.55 -39.17
N SER A 444 39.29 17.55 -38.54
CA SER A 444 39.61 16.14 -38.72
C SER A 444 38.45 15.39 -39.40
N THR A 445 38.78 14.77 -40.51
CA THR A 445 37.95 13.87 -41.31
C THR A 445 37.48 12.63 -40.51
N PRO A 446 36.21 12.16 -40.68
CA PRO A 446 35.75 10.94 -40.02
C PRO A 446 36.25 9.70 -40.79
N VAL A 447 37.00 8.85 -40.12
CA VAL A 447 37.24 7.46 -40.60
C VAL A 447 36.13 6.60 -40.02
N VAL A 448 35.24 6.13 -40.89
CA VAL A 448 34.21 5.13 -40.56
C VAL A 448 34.83 3.74 -40.69
N THR A 449 35.06 3.08 -39.56
CA THR A 449 35.36 1.63 -39.53
C THR A 449 34.03 0.89 -39.24
N PRO A 450 33.65 -0.11 -40.05
CA PRO A 450 32.45 -0.88 -39.77
C PRO A 450 32.70 -1.78 -38.56
N SER A 451 31.99 -1.53 -37.45
CA SER A 451 31.99 -2.42 -36.30
C SER A 451 31.05 -3.61 -36.57
N ASN A 452 31.59 -4.82 -36.48
CA ASN A 452 30.80 -6.05 -36.44
C ASN A 452 29.75 -5.97 -35.32
N PRO A 453 28.53 -6.51 -35.52
CA PRO A 453 27.53 -6.53 -34.44
C PRO A 453 28.05 -7.43 -33.32
N VAL A 454 28.32 -6.80 -32.17
CA VAL A 454 28.59 -7.55 -30.93
C VAL A 454 27.25 -8.16 -30.52
N VAL A 455 27.14 -9.48 -30.69
CA VAL A 455 26.07 -10.27 -30.10
C VAL A 455 26.22 -10.13 -28.57
N PRO A 456 25.23 -9.61 -27.84
CA PRO A 456 25.31 -9.58 -26.38
C PRO A 456 25.48 -11.02 -25.87
N PRO A 457 26.34 -11.28 -24.89
CA PRO A 457 26.43 -12.59 -24.29
C PRO A 457 25.05 -12.99 -23.74
N ALA A 458 24.61 -14.20 -24.04
CA ALA A 458 23.38 -14.75 -23.51
C ALA A 458 23.43 -14.66 -21.98
N VAL A 459 22.56 -13.82 -21.41
CA VAL A 459 22.42 -13.71 -19.96
C VAL A 459 21.82 -15.03 -19.49
N LEU A 460 22.62 -15.86 -18.85
CA LEU A 460 22.13 -17.05 -18.14
C LEU A 460 21.07 -16.60 -17.13
N PRO A 461 19.91 -17.26 -17.04
CA PRO A 461 18.93 -16.93 -16.01
C PRO A 461 19.59 -17.04 -14.64
N SER A 462 19.57 -15.94 -13.90
CA SER A 462 20.12 -15.89 -12.54
C SER A 462 19.20 -16.67 -11.60
N ALA A 463 19.77 -17.46 -10.69
CA ALA A 463 18.99 -18.18 -9.69
C ALA A 463 18.15 -17.20 -8.83
N PRO A 464 16.95 -17.60 -8.40
CA PRO A 464 16.09 -16.78 -7.53
C PRO A 464 16.78 -16.34 -6.24
N LEU A 465 16.58 -15.09 -5.83
CA LEU A 465 17.14 -14.55 -4.60
C LEU A 465 16.29 -14.98 -3.39
N LEU A 466 16.94 -15.46 -2.35
CA LEU A 466 16.29 -15.78 -1.08
C LEU A 466 15.85 -14.52 -0.34
N SER A 467 14.75 -14.59 0.40
CA SER A 467 14.38 -13.57 1.38
C SER A 467 15.43 -13.46 2.47
N ASP A 468 15.46 -12.33 3.20
CA ASP A 468 16.41 -12.13 4.29
C ASP A 468 16.33 -13.24 5.34
N LEU A 469 15.11 -13.65 5.70
CA LEU A 469 14.88 -14.72 6.66
C LEU A 469 15.43 -16.07 6.15
N ALA A 470 15.13 -16.43 4.92
CA ALA A 470 15.60 -17.69 4.33
C ALA A 470 17.13 -17.69 4.18
N ASN A 471 17.70 -16.59 3.69
CA ASN A 471 19.15 -16.43 3.58
C ASN A 471 19.84 -16.55 4.94
N ALA A 472 19.30 -15.90 5.99
CA ALA A 472 19.83 -15.98 7.34
C ALA A 472 19.78 -17.42 7.91
N GLN A 473 18.67 -18.14 7.69
CA GLN A 473 18.53 -19.52 8.17
C GLN A 473 19.52 -20.46 7.48
N VAL A 474 19.64 -20.41 6.16
CA VAL A 474 20.57 -21.25 5.39
C VAL A 474 22.02 -20.89 5.73
N SER A 475 22.36 -19.62 5.76
CA SER A 475 23.72 -19.14 6.05
C SER A 475 24.13 -19.47 7.50
N LEU A 476 23.25 -19.34 8.50
CA LEU A 476 23.53 -19.76 9.86
C LEU A 476 23.77 -21.28 9.97
N ARG A 477 23.07 -22.08 9.16
CA ARG A 477 23.32 -23.53 9.11
C ARG A 477 24.72 -23.85 8.57
N GLN A 478 25.14 -23.15 7.53
CA GLN A 478 26.49 -23.26 6.99
C GLN A 478 27.55 -22.78 8.00
N ALA A 479 27.27 -21.67 8.70
CA ALA A 479 28.14 -21.16 9.74
C ALA A 479 28.30 -22.12 10.93
N GLN A 480 27.26 -22.87 11.30
CA GLN A 480 27.33 -23.92 12.33
C GLN A 480 28.26 -25.05 11.90
N LEU A 481 28.16 -25.51 10.64
CA LEU A 481 29.03 -26.56 10.10
C LEU A 481 30.50 -26.12 10.12
N LEU A 482 30.79 -24.92 9.63
CA LEU A 482 32.14 -24.36 9.63
C LEU A 482 32.71 -24.18 11.05
N LEU A 483 31.88 -23.79 12.05
CA LEU A 483 32.30 -23.66 13.42
C LEU A 483 32.68 -25.04 14.03
N VAL A 484 31.87 -26.08 13.75
CA VAL A 484 32.12 -27.45 14.21
C VAL A 484 33.38 -28.04 13.59
N GLU A 485 33.65 -27.72 12.31
CA GLU A 485 34.85 -28.14 11.60
C GLU A 485 36.11 -27.42 12.14
N ASP A 486 36.01 -26.10 12.39
CA ASP A 486 37.11 -25.32 12.98
C ASP A 486 37.52 -25.85 14.38
N ASP A 487 36.53 -26.17 15.21
CA ASP A 487 36.74 -26.81 16.49
C ASP A 487 37.43 -28.18 16.36
N LEU A 488 37.07 -28.99 15.37
CA LEU A 488 37.66 -30.29 15.09
C LEU A 488 39.13 -30.14 14.66
N SER A 489 39.42 -29.19 13.80
CA SER A 489 40.77 -28.87 13.33
C SER A 489 41.72 -28.52 14.48
N GLY A 490 41.23 -27.81 15.51
CA GLY A 490 42.00 -27.51 16.70
C GLY A 490 42.45 -28.78 17.47
N ILE A 491 41.60 -29.81 17.54
CA ILE A 491 41.95 -31.10 18.18
C ILE A 491 42.97 -31.87 17.32
N HIS A 492 42.83 -31.93 16.01
CA HIS A 492 43.80 -32.56 15.11
C HIS A 492 45.19 -31.91 15.22
N GLN A 493 45.28 -30.58 15.36
CA GLN A 493 46.54 -29.91 15.64
C GLN A 493 47.18 -30.38 16.94
N ARG A 494 46.37 -30.54 18.02
CA ARG A 494 46.85 -31.09 19.28
C ARG A 494 47.42 -32.51 19.13
N LEU A 495 46.70 -33.36 18.38
CA LEU A 495 47.17 -34.73 18.10
C LEU A 495 48.47 -34.75 17.30
N GLY A 496 48.67 -33.78 16.41
CA GLY A 496 49.93 -33.55 15.68
C GLY A 496 51.08 -33.20 16.61
N GLU A 497 50.86 -32.31 17.59
CA GLU A 497 51.85 -31.92 18.63
C GLU A 497 52.26 -33.11 19.52
N VAL A 498 51.28 -33.90 19.96
CA VAL A 498 51.53 -35.11 20.75
C VAL A 498 52.39 -36.13 19.99
N LYS A 499 52.13 -36.31 18.71
CA LYS A 499 52.92 -37.18 17.84
C LYS A 499 54.37 -36.68 17.66
N ASN A 500 54.61 -35.40 17.83
CA ASN A 500 55.95 -34.79 17.78
C ASN A 500 56.72 -34.89 19.09
N GLY A 501 56.24 -35.65 20.09
CA GLY A 501 56.92 -35.96 21.31
C GLY A 501 56.60 -35.06 22.50
N GLU A 502 55.59 -34.23 22.42
CA GLU A 502 55.10 -33.51 23.59
C GLU A 502 54.58 -34.46 24.67
N LYS A 503 55.13 -34.34 25.87
CA LYS A 503 54.64 -35.04 27.07
C LYS A 503 53.52 -34.19 27.66
N GLY A 504 52.31 -34.23 27.08
CA GLY A 504 51.21 -33.46 27.61
C GLY A 504 50.37 -34.27 28.61
N ASN A 505 49.90 -33.64 29.69
CA ASN A 505 48.86 -34.14 30.54
C ASN A 505 47.63 -33.24 30.53
N VAL A 506 47.82 -31.93 30.57
CA VAL A 506 46.76 -30.92 30.47
C VAL A 506 47.16 -29.90 29.41
N TRP A 507 46.24 -29.53 28.60
CA TRP A 507 46.49 -28.55 27.53
C TRP A 507 45.35 -27.55 27.43
N VAL A 508 45.68 -26.34 26.97
CA VAL A 508 44.74 -25.27 26.68
C VAL A 508 45.08 -24.74 25.29
N ARG A 509 44.04 -24.54 24.47
CA ARG A 509 44.19 -24.00 23.14
C ARG A 509 43.19 -22.89 22.90
N ASN A 510 43.68 -21.76 22.39
CA ASN A 510 42.87 -20.66 21.89
C ASN A 510 43.08 -20.56 20.39
N VAL A 511 41.99 -20.67 19.63
CA VAL A 511 41.99 -20.60 18.18
C VAL A 511 41.15 -19.41 17.76
N ASN A 512 41.72 -18.58 16.89
CA ASN A 512 41.01 -17.46 16.23
C ASN A 512 41.13 -17.66 14.74
N SER A 513 40.01 -17.74 14.06
CA SER A 513 39.98 -17.89 12.60
C SER A 513 39.05 -16.88 11.96
N ARG A 514 39.30 -16.58 10.71
CA ARG A 514 38.43 -15.78 9.86
C ARG A 514 38.14 -16.55 8.59
N GLN A 515 36.85 -16.79 8.36
CA GLN A 515 36.39 -17.59 7.25
C GLN A 515 35.49 -16.73 6.34
N LYS A 516 35.53 -16.99 5.05
CA LYS A 516 34.64 -16.39 4.06
C LYS A 516 34.00 -17.50 3.25
N LEU A 517 32.68 -17.46 3.16
CA LEU A 517 31.93 -18.34 2.30
C LEU A 517 31.33 -17.51 1.16
N ALA A 518 31.55 -17.95 -0.08
CA ALA A 518 30.94 -17.33 -1.25
C ALA A 518 29.44 -17.64 -1.31
N ALA A 519 28.72 -16.91 -2.14
CA ALA A 519 27.34 -17.23 -2.48
C ALA A 519 27.27 -18.67 -3.01
N LEU A 520 26.31 -19.43 -2.50
CA LEU A 520 26.04 -20.79 -2.95
C LEU A 520 24.77 -20.78 -3.78
N SER A 521 24.88 -21.17 -5.05
CA SER A 521 23.77 -21.29 -5.98
C SER A 521 23.50 -22.78 -6.27
N THR A 522 22.23 -23.17 -6.15
CA THR A 522 21.77 -24.55 -6.47
C THR A 522 21.02 -24.61 -7.81
N GLY A 523 20.86 -23.49 -8.54
CA GLY A 523 19.98 -23.36 -9.70
C GLY A 523 18.55 -22.99 -9.34
N GLU A 524 18.05 -23.41 -8.19
CA GLU A 524 16.72 -23.06 -7.66
C GLU A 524 16.75 -21.89 -6.68
N SER A 525 17.90 -21.66 -6.04
CA SER A 525 18.08 -20.56 -5.10
C SER A 525 19.55 -20.19 -4.92
N GLU A 526 19.81 -19.00 -4.40
CA GLU A 526 21.15 -18.50 -4.14
C GLU A 526 21.23 -17.78 -2.79
N THR A 527 22.22 -18.18 -1.95
CA THR A 527 22.55 -17.46 -0.70
C THR A 527 23.44 -16.26 -1.01
N SER A 528 23.47 -15.28 -0.08
CA SER A 528 24.38 -14.13 -0.21
C SER A 528 25.86 -14.46 0.01
N GLY A 529 26.15 -15.64 0.62
CA GLY A 529 27.42 -15.90 1.25
C GLY A 529 27.61 -15.05 2.53
N PHE A 530 28.70 -15.26 3.25
CA PHE A 530 28.99 -14.53 4.48
C PHE A 530 30.47 -14.55 4.85
N LYS A 531 30.84 -13.71 5.83
CA LYS A 531 32.12 -13.74 6.53
C LYS A 531 31.84 -14.11 7.98
N GLN A 532 32.70 -14.94 8.57
CA GLN A 532 32.63 -15.18 10.01
C GLN A 532 33.99 -15.06 10.69
N ASN A 533 33.98 -14.50 11.90
CA ASN A 533 35.12 -14.46 12.80
C ASN A 533 34.85 -15.45 13.94
N VAL A 534 35.72 -16.44 14.09
CA VAL A 534 35.59 -17.50 15.08
C VAL A 534 36.58 -17.29 16.19
N HIS A 535 36.12 -17.45 17.42
CA HIS A 535 36.93 -17.49 18.63
C HIS A 535 36.60 -18.79 19.37
N SER A 536 37.60 -19.63 19.57
CA SER A 536 37.44 -20.95 20.24
C SER A 536 38.45 -21.11 21.36
N LEU A 537 38.00 -21.57 22.52
CA LEU A 537 38.82 -21.98 23.63
C LEU A 537 38.55 -23.45 23.92
N GLN A 538 39.60 -24.26 23.91
CA GLN A 538 39.55 -25.70 24.20
C GLN A 538 40.49 -26.01 25.34
N VAL A 539 40.05 -26.86 26.25
CA VAL A 539 40.84 -27.34 27.40
C VAL A 539 40.68 -28.85 27.45
N GLY A 540 41.78 -29.54 27.59
CA GLY A 540 41.73 -31.01 27.66
C GLY A 540 42.90 -31.62 28.40
N ALA A 541 42.83 -32.91 28.56
CA ALA A 541 43.91 -33.71 29.12
C ALA A 541 44.04 -35.04 28.36
N ASP A 542 45.25 -35.53 28.28
CA ASP A 542 45.55 -36.82 27.68
C ASP A 542 46.58 -37.60 28.48
N ALA A 543 46.52 -38.92 28.36
CA ALA A 543 47.46 -39.84 28.98
C ALA A 543 47.89 -40.92 27.99
N ALA A 544 49.16 -41.32 28.07
CA ALA A 544 49.65 -42.50 27.38
C ALA A 544 49.13 -43.76 28.08
N VAL A 545 48.40 -44.59 27.36
CA VAL A 545 47.92 -45.90 27.81
C VAL A 545 48.98 -46.96 27.53
N THR A 546 49.65 -46.83 26.37
CA THR A 546 50.82 -47.59 25.98
C THR A 546 51.82 -46.63 25.31
N ASP A 547 53.03 -47.14 24.97
CA ASP A 547 54.03 -46.33 24.23
C ASP A 547 53.48 -45.82 22.88
N ASN A 548 52.53 -46.59 22.30
CA ASN A 548 51.94 -46.29 20.97
C ASN A 548 50.54 -45.70 21.01
N LEU A 549 49.84 -45.77 22.18
CA LEU A 549 48.43 -45.36 22.30
C LEU A 549 48.29 -44.27 23.37
N ARG A 550 47.73 -43.14 22.95
CA ARG A 550 47.34 -42.06 23.84
C ARG A 550 45.84 -41.82 23.75
N VAL A 551 45.19 -41.61 24.88
CA VAL A 551 43.78 -41.25 24.94
C VAL A 551 43.60 -39.97 25.73
N GLY A 552 42.59 -39.20 25.36
CA GLY A 552 42.31 -37.92 26.02
C GLY A 552 40.86 -37.49 25.89
N GLY A 553 40.53 -36.48 26.63
CA GLY A 553 39.24 -35.80 26.55
C GLY A 553 39.38 -34.30 26.59
N PHE A 554 38.39 -33.60 26.12
CA PHE A 554 38.37 -32.15 26.08
C PHE A 554 36.97 -31.56 26.27
N VAL A 555 36.96 -30.31 26.68
CA VAL A 555 35.80 -29.40 26.63
C VAL A 555 36.16 -28.18 25.85
N GLY A 556 35.19 -27.61 25.12
CA GLY A 556 35.42 -26.44 24.32
C GLY A 556 34.26 -25.45 24.37
N ARG A 557 34.59 -24.19 24.16
CA ARG A 557 33.60 -23.14 23.95
C ARG A 557 34.03 -22.27 22.77
N SER A 558 33.13 -22.15 21.81
CA SER A 558 33.41 -21.41 20.56
C SER A 558 32.28 -20.46 20.21
N GLN A 559 32.62 -19.38 19.53
CA GLN A 559 31.68 -18.39 19.05
C GLN A 559 32.11 -17.92 17.66
N ALA A 560 31.16 -17.91 16.73
CA ALA A 560 31.28 -17.27 15.44
C ALA A 560 30.37 -16.05 15.37
N ASN A 561 30.93 -14.90 14.97
CA ASN A 561 30.16 -13.74 14.57
C ASN A 561 30.12 -13.76 13.03
N VAL A 562 28.89 -13.80 12.50
CA VAL A 562 28.59 -14.01 11.07
C VAL A 562 28.06 -12.73 10.50
N ASP A 563 28.66 -12.22 9.43
CA ASP A 563 28.28 -11.03 8.69
C ASP A 563 27.83 -11.49 7.30
N PHE A 564 26.53 -11.42 7.03
CA PHE A 564 25.97 -11.84 5.74
C PHE A 564 26.33 -10.82 4.67
N ASN A 565 26.76 -11.28 3.50
CA ASN A 565 27.11 -10.37 2.42
C ASN A 565 25.88 -9.60 1.93
N GLY A 566 26.05 -8.32 1.60
CA GLY A 566 24.96 -7.43 1.17
C GLY A 566 24.20 -6.84 2.35
N TYR A 567 22.88 -6.70 2.23
CA TYR A 567 22.02 -6.05 3.22
C TYR A 567 21.28 -7.04 4.14
N TYR A 568 21.75 -8.26 4.24
CA TYR A 568 21.08 -9.36 4.94
C TYR A 568 21.30 -9.37 6.46
N GLY A 569 22.02 -8.37 6.99
CA GLY A 569 22.30 -8.25 8.41
C GLY A 569 23.39 -9.19 8.93
N ASP A 570 23.34 -9.50 10.21
CA ASP A 570 24.33 -10.35 10.88
C ASP A 570 23.70 -11.45 11.73
N GLY A 571 24.57 -12.37 12.18
CA GLY A 571 24.17 -13.47 13.02
C GLY A 571 25.29 -13.93 13.95
N LYS A 572 24.94 -14.81 14.87
CA LYS A 572 25.84 -15.34 15.85
C LYS A 572 25.60 -16.83 16.09
N VAL A 573 26.69 -17.60 16.08
CA VAL A 573 26.68 -19.01 16.46
C VAL A 573 27.59 -19.21 17.67
N ARG A 574 27.10 -19.92 18.67
CA ARG A 574 27.87 -20.33 19.84
C ARG A 574 27.83 -21.85 19.99
N SER A 575 28.95 -22.43 20.41
CA SER A 575 29.10 -23.86 20.67
C SER A 575 29.70 -24.11 22.06
N ASN A 576 29.14 -25.08 22.78
CA ASN A 576 29.82 -25.71 23.92
C ASN A 576 29.98 -27.17 23.53
N SER A 577 31.21 -27.67 23.59
CA SER A 577 31.56 -29.02 23.14
C SER A 577 32.25 -29.84 24.21
N VAL A 578 32.07 -31.14 24.13
CA VAL A 578 32.79 -32.13 24.91
C VAL A 578 33.15 -33.30 23.96
N GLY A 579 34.32 -33.86 24.12
CA GLY A 579 34.75 -34.97 23.27
C GLY A 579 35.86 -35.80 23.88
N LEU A 580 36.05 -36.94 23.23
CA LEU A 580 37.12 -37.90 23.53
C LEU A 580 37.93 -38.11 22.25
N TYR A 581 39.21 -38.41 22.44
CA TYR A 581 40.08 -38.76 21.34
C TYR A 581 41.03 -39.88 21.67
N ALA A 582 41.46 -40.62 20.66
CA ALA A 582 42.50 -41.63 20.75
C ALA A 582 43.46 -41.47 19.58
N ALA A 583 44.73 -41.42 19.88
CA ALA A 583 45.80 -41.34 18.88
C ALA A 583 46.71 -42.59 19.04
N TYR A 584 46.84 -43.35 17.95
CA TYR A 584 47.73 -44.48 17.82
C TYR A 584 48.86 -44.18 16.84
N LEU A 585 50.09 -44.37 17.24
CA LEU A 585 51.26 -44.21 16.42
C LEU A 585 52.10 -45.50 16.48
N ALA A 586 52.19 -46.21 15.36
CA ALA A 586 53.00 -47.41 15.24
C ALA A 586 54.48 -47.06 15.02
N ASP A 587 55.38 -47.95 15.38
CA ASP A 587 56.85 -47.80 15.28
C ASP A 587 57.31 -47.58 13.82
N ASN A 588 56.53 -48.06 12.83
CA ASN A 588 56.79 -47.87 11.41
C ASN A 588 56.30 -46.49 10.84
N GLY A 589 55.82 -45.61 11.76
CA GLY A 589 55.35 -44.28 11.40
C GLY A 589 53.90 -44.17 10.91
N ILE A 590 53.14 -45.30 10.84
CA ILE A 590 51.72 -45.26 10.57
C ILE A 590 50.99 -44.79 11.82
N TYR A 591 50.00 -43.89 11.62
CA TYR A 591 49.16 -43.43 12.74
C TYR A 591 47.69 -43.42 12.39
N VAL A 592 46.85 -43.56 13.42
CA VAL A 592 45.40 -43.41 13.32
C VAL A 592 44.94 -42.57 14.48
N ASP A 593 44.22 -41.48 14.18
CA ASP A 593 43.59 -40.61 15.14
C ASP A 593 42.07 -40.72 15.01
N ASN A 594 41.39 -40.90 16.14
CA ASN A 594 39.93 -40.96 16.18
C ASN A 594 39.43 -39.94 17.21
N ILE A 595 38.39 -39.21 16.83
CA ILE A 595 37.75 -38.18 17.66
C ILE A 595 36.25 -38.40 17.65
N VAL A 596 35.62 -38.36 18.83
CA VAL A 596 34.17 -38.30 19.00
C VAL A 596 33.83 -37.05 19.79
N LYS A 597 32.98 -36.22 19.23
CA LYS A 597 32.61 -34.92 19.80
C LYS A 597 31.11 -34.73 19.83
N TYR A 598 30.59 -34.23 20.93
CA TYR A 598 29.26 -33.69 21.06
C TYR A 598 29.35 -32.17 21.25
N SER A 599 28.49 -31.42 20.53
CA SER A 599 28.41 -29.97 20.66
C SER A 599 26.97 -29.53 20.81
N ARG A 600 26.71 -28.65 21.76
CA ARG A 600 25.45 -27.94 21.89
C ARG A 600 25.62 -26.55 21.27
N LEU A 601 24.88 -26.31 20.17
CA LEU A 601 24.95 -25.08 19.39
C LEU A 601 23.77 -24.17 19.69
N HIS A 602 24.01 -22.88 19.61
CA HIS A 602 23.00 -21.81 19.66
C HIS A 602 23.25 -20.88 18.51
N ALA A 603 22.24 -20.66 17.68
CA ALA A 603 22.32 -19.73 16.58
C ALA A 603 21.16 -18.73 16.63
N ASN A 604 21.44 -17.49 16.29
CA ASN A 604 20.46 -16.41 16.13
C ASN A 604 20.98 -15.38 15.13
N SER A 605 20.06 -14.62 14.55
CA SER A 605 20.33 -13.40 13.79
C SER A 605 19.34 -12.31 14.19
N ASP A 606 19.43 -11.14 13.60
CA ASP A 606 18.47 -10.06 13.80
C ASP A 606 17.06 -10.43 13.31
N LEU A 607 16.97 -11.42 12.40
CA LEU A 607 15.72 -11.88 11.79
C LEU A 607 15.22 -13.21 12.32
N THR A 608 16.07 -13.96 13.08
CA THR A 608 15.72 -15.29 13.58
C THR A 608 15.83 -15.33 15.09
N GLU A 609 14.85 -15.94 15.73
CA GLU A 609 14.93 -16.22 17.15
C GLU A 609 16.08 -17.18 17.46
N LYS A 610 16.53 -17.14 18.73
CA LYS A 610 17.57 -18.01 19.20
C LYS A 610 17.11 -19.48 19.20
N ARG A 611 17.76 -20.29 18.36
CA ARG A 611 17.50 -21.74 18.26
C ARG A 611 18.65 -22.56 18.81
N HIS A 612 18.30 -23.75 19.28
CA HIS A 612 19.22 -24.71 19.87
C HIS A 612 19.39 -25.91 18.95
N TYR A 613 20.64 -26.40 18.85
CA TYR A 613 20.96 -27.55 18.01
C TYR A 613 21.93 -28.47 18.78
N ASN A 614 21.86 -29.75 18.47
CA ASN A 614 22.82 -30.75 18.92
C ASN A 614 23.64 -31.23 17.72
N ALA A 615 24.95 -31.27 17.86
CA ALA A 615 25.85 -31.77 16.84
C ALA A 615 26.67 -32.97 17.40
N TYR A 616 26.69 -34.04 16.63
CA TYR A 616 27.49 -35.23 16.86
C TYR A 616 28.51 -35.33 15.75
N THR A 617 29.80 -35.43 16.11
CA THR A 617 30.90 -35.52 15.15
C THR A 617 31.76 -36.72 15.46
N ILE A 618 32.05 -37.51 14.45
CA ILE A 618 33.02 -38.58 14.46
C ILE A 618 34.05 -38.29 13.38
N SER A 619 35.32 -38.32 13.72
CA SER A 619 36.42 -38.13 12.79
C SER A 619 37.47 -39.19 12.92
N SER A 620 38.00 -39.68 11.84
CA SER A 620 39.13 -40.59 11.76
C SER A 620 40.15 -40.07 10.77
N GLU A 621 41.41 -39.99 11.16
CA GLU A 621 42.53 -39.61 10.31
C GLU A 621 43.55 -40.72 10.29
N LEU A 622 43.98 -41.10 9.11
CA LEU A 622 45.04 -42.07 8.88
C LEU A 622 46.19 -41.40 8.14
N GLY A 623 47.41 -41.58 8.63
CA GLY A 623 48.57 -41.06 7.94
C GLY A 623 49.82 -41.89 8.21
N LYS A 624 50.88 -41.52 7.50
CA LYS A 624 52.20 -42.14 7.65
C LYS A 624 53.30 -41.09 7.65
N ARG A 625 54.13 -41.11 8.70
CA ARG A 625 55.28 -40.26 8.86
C ARG A 625 56.48 -40.89 8.18
N PHE A 626 57.13 -40.17 7.29
CA PHE A 626 58.41 -40.49 6.69
C PHE A 626 59.46 -39.49 7.17
N SER A 627 60.51 -39.99 7.82
CA SER A 627 61.66 -39.17 8.21
C SER A 627 62.64 -39.11 7.03
N LEU A 628 63.04 -37.93 6.64
CA LEU A 628 63.99 -37.62 5.58
C LEU A 628 65.32 -37.14 6.17
N ALA A 629 66.35 -36.96 5.38
CA ALA A 629 67.61 -36.38 5.79
C ALA A 629 67.44 -34.96 6.35
N ASN A 630 68.29 -34.55 7.30
CA ASN A 630 68.30 -33.21 7.92
C ASN A 630 67.01 -32.89 8.73
N ASP A 631 66.49 -33.84 9.48
CA ASP A 631 65.31 -33.66 10.35
C ASP A 631 64.00 -33.28 9.64
N TRP A 632 63.97 -33.39 8.31
CA TRP A 632 62.74 -33.19 7.54
C TRP A 632 61.84 -34.40 7.71
N THR A 633 60.54 -34.12 7.85
CA THR A 633 59.49 -35.17 7.83
C THR A 633 58.40 -34.81 6.84
N ILE A 634 57.97 -35.83 6.11
CA ILE A 634 56.76 -35.72 5.22
C ILE A 634 55.73 -36.69 5.79
N THR A 635 54.50 -36.16 5.97
CA THR A 635 53.39 -36.93 6.54
C THR A 635 52.17 -36.87 5.65
N PRO A 636 52.05 -37.72 4.60
CA PRO A 636 50.81 -37.87 3.89
C PRO A 636 49.71 -38.37 4.84
N GLN A 637 48.55 -37.75 4.75
CA GLN A 637 47.40 -38.09 5.64
C GLN A 637 46.10 -37.96 4.87
N ALA A 638 45.10 -38.73 5.27
CA ALA A 638 43.71 -38.66 4.84
C ALA A 638 42.79 -38.67 6.04
N GLN A 639 41.82 -37.77 6.03
CA GLN A 639 40.84 -37.65 7.09
C GLN A 639 39.43 -37.80 6.53
N ILE A 640 38.58 -38.51 7.27
CA ILE A 640 37.13 -38.51 7.06
C ILE A 640 36.46 -38.04 8.33
N ALA A 641 35.54 -37.12 8.20
CA ALA A 641 34.73 -36.62 9.30
C ALA A 641 33.24 -36.68 8.91
N TRP A 642 32.44 -37.15 9.85
CA TRP A 642 30.98 -37.15 9.73
C TRP A 642 30.40 -36.32 10.86
N THR A 643 29.53 -35.37 10.51
CA THR A 643 28.84 -34.50 11.46
C THR A 643 27.35 -34.53 11.22
N HIS A 644 26.56 -34.83 12.23
CA HIS A 644 25.11 -34.72 12.22
C HIS A 644 24.68 -33.60 13.15
N ILE A 645 23.91 -32.61 12.64
CA ILE A 645 23.36 -31.52 13.42
C ILE A 645 21.84 -31.62 13.38
N SER A 646 21.18 -31.75 14.53
CA SER A 646 19.72 -31.78 14.68
C SER A 646 19.22 -30.54 15.44
N SER A 647 18.07 -30.00 15.06
CA SER A 647 17.41 -28.92 15.78
C SER A 647 16.66 -29.45 17.02
N GLN A 648 16.63 -28.68 18.10
CA GLN A 648 15.73 -28.90 19.21
C GLN A 648 14.51 -27.95 19.06
N GLY A 649 13.39 -28.45 18.57
CA GLY A 649 12.14 -27.69 18.42
C GLY A 649 11.46 -27.94 17.07
N ASN A 650 10.16 -27.66 16.96
CA ASN A 650 9.35 -27.85 15.77
C ASN A 650 9.89 -27.08 14.57
N GLU A 651 9.92 -27.72 13.41
CA GLU A 651 10.45 -27.20 12.14
C GLU A 651 9.49 -26.23 11.41
N ASP A 652 8.41 -25.75 12.02
CA ASP A 652 7.24 -25.21 11.34
C ASP A 652 7.22 -23.68 11.19
N SER A 653 8.28 -23.04 10.72
CA SER A 653 8.22 -21.59 10.45
C SER A 653 8.44 -21.15 9.00
N LEU A 654 8.45 -22.09 8.05
CA LEU A 654 8.48 -21.77 6.61
C LEU A 654 7.15 -22.03 5.88
N SER A 655 6.12 -22.45 6.59
CA SER A 655 4.79 -22.74 6.02
C SER A 655 3.72 -21.79 6.59
N SER A 656 3.89 -20.49 6.43
CA SER A 656 2.78 -19.54 6.60
C SER A 656 2.95 -18.36 5.64
#